data_7c3588595e877dc4b7723b2f1a733474
#
_entry.id   7c3588595e877dc4b7723b2f1a733474
#
_cell.length_a   1.000
_cell.length_b   1.000
_cell.length_c   1.000
_cell.angle_alpha   90.00
_cell.angle_beta   90.00
_cell.angle_gamma   90.00
#
_symmetry.space_group_name_H-M   'P 1'
#
loop_
_entity.id
_entity.type
_entity.pdbx_description
1 polymer ?
#
loop_
_entity_poly.entity_id
_entity_poly.type
_entity_poly.pdbx_seq_one_letter_code
_entity_poly.pdbx_strand_id
1 'polypeptide(L)'
;MLTKRLLLLITLILVLFLLQSFFWVPTYENQAAGNPSRLVTYIEASSGDAKILNPILNADSASSNIVSQVFEGLLDLDENLNLRGRLATDWRITERAYLLVNPYHRFPDGHEVTGPQLFQRITRALKEGLITDMPAMERPPELLPAGQRTEKISLVLSDKEGKPRVVEIPLTIEIPERVAFSLQQVDQDLFDRLAPVLGERYFEHFPHEKFIRYQENLPEEEEAALRKKFSVILPVGEHNPTILFHLRKGVKFHDGHMFDAGDVKFTYESIMNPKNLSPRTPDFEPIKTVEVLDPLTVKIVYKRLYSPAINAWTMGMLPEHLLNQEALNHEKAVRGLSEEAQKTFGMRESQFNRHPIGSGRFQFVEWQGDEFIHLQRYTEYWEGPAQYHDYYMRIIPELFTQEVEFRTGAIDFYAAQPHQVDRYKNDPTYQWFSSLGFAYTYIGYNNRKPLFADPMIRTALGMAINVDEIITYLVYGEGKRTTGPYPQNTEWYDQSIQQLQYDPEGARANLETAGWKMNQDGWLQKDGKIFEFTLITNNGNPIRKNLMTIAQNAWKKIGVKVNTQVFEWAVFLNDFVNTGDFDAVVLGWSMGIDPDLYQIWHSSQAGPQQLNFVGYHNPKADELIVRIRQEYNRDRQKQLTHKLHRLIHEDQPYTFLYAPLSTRVLDKKIVLVEKGPDGQEEFKKIYPTKSGDITSYFHKWRKLEFTPDFH
;
A
#
# COMPACT_ATOMS: atom_id res chain seq x y z
N MET A 1 46.05 18.01 60.87
CA MET A 1 44.68 18.36 61.32
C MET A 1 43.86 19.08 60.22
N LEU A 2 44.46 19.98 59.47
CA LEU A 2 43.76 20.79 58.43
C LEU A 2 43.19 19.94 57.28
N THR A 3 43.97 18.99 56.79
CA THR A 3 43.57 18.09 55.70
C THR A 3 42.38 17.17 56.02
N LYS A 4 42.31 16.69 57.29
CA LYS A 4 41.15 15.90 57.75
C LYS A 4 39.87 16.74 57.86
N ARG A 5 39.99 17.98 58.28
CA ARG A 5 38.85 18.90 58.36
C ARG A 5 38.36 19.32 56.98
N LEU A 6 39.27 19.52 56.01
CA LEU A 6 38.95 19.84 54.63
C LEU A 6 38.23 18.69 53.96
N LEU A 7 38.70 17.44 54.12
CA LEU A 7 38.03 16.24 53.60
C LEU A 7 36.61 16.08 54.17
N LEU A 8 36.42 16.29 55.48
CA LEU A 8 35.10 16.24 56.11
C LEU A 8 34.17 17.34 55.60
N LEU A 9 34.70 18.54 55.36
CA LEU A 9 33.93 19.66 54.83
C LEU A 9 33.50 19.46 53.39
N ILE A 10 34.40 18.94 52.53
CA ILE A 10 34.08 18.61 51.13
C ILE A 10 33.03 17.52 51.08
N THR A 11 33.13 16.47 51.88
CA THR A 11 32.14 15.39 51.95
C THR A 11 30.80 15.92 52.44
N LEU A 12 30.76 16.82 53.43
CA LEU A 12 29.54 17.41 53.91
C LEU A 12 28.88 18.30 52.84
N ILE A 13 29.66 19.09 52.10
CA ILE A 13 29.15 19.91 50.98
C ILE A 13 28.60 19.03 49.88
N LEU A 14 29.26 17.92 49.53
CA LEU A 14 28.80 16.98 48.54
C LEU A 14 27.48 16.31 48.96
N VAL A 15 27.36 15.92 50.22
CA VAL A 15 26.12 15.34 50.78
C VAL A 15 25.00 16.38 50.81
N LEU A 16 25.30 17.64 51.18
CA LEU A 16 24.32 18.73 51.11
C LEU A 16 23.89 19.03 49.70
N PHE A 17 24.81 19.00 48.73
CA PHE A 17 24.51 19.17 47.32
C PHE A 17 23.66 18.03 46.75
N LEU A 18 23.94 16.78 47.14
CA LEU A 18 23.11 15.62 46.78
C LEU A 18 21.73 15.67 47.45
N LEU A 19 21.64 16.09 48.69
CA LEU A 19 20.36 16.32 49.38
C LEU A 19 19.57 17.47 48.74
N GLN A 20 20.25 18.57 48.37
CA GLN A 20 19.63 19.68 47.67
C GLN A 20 19.16 19.25 46.24
N SER A 21 19.93 18.41 45.56
CA SER A 21 19.51 17.87 44.25
C SER A 21 18.27 16.99 44.39
N PHE A 22 18.08 16.26 45.48
CA PHE A 22 16.87 15.49 45.77
C PHE A 22 15.62 16.38 45.88
N PHE A 23 15.75 17.62 46.33
CA PHE A 23 14.64 18.58 46.40
C PHE A 23 14.49 19.43 45.14
N TRP A 24 15.53 19.59 44.34
CA TRP A 24 15.54 20.44 43.14
C TRP A 24 15.47 19.69 41.82
N VAL A 25 15.85 18.42 41.80
CA VAL A 25 15.56 17.55 40.67
C VAL A 25 14.13 17.05 40.87
N PRO A 26 13.13 17.58 40.13
CA PRO A 26 11.78 17.10 40.27
C PRO A 26 11.83 15.59 39.99
N THR A 27 11.35 14.80 40.97
CA THR A 27 11.11 13.38 40.68
C THR A 27 10.14 13.30 39.53
N TYR A 28 10.32 12.32 38.68
CA TYR A 28 9.48 12.08 37.54
C TYR A 28 7.98 12.19 37.85
N GLU A 29 7.51 11.63 38.97
CA GLU A 29 6.12 11.74 39.42
C GLU A 29 5.67 13.20 39.65
N ASN A 30 6.55 14.07 40.14
CA ASN A 30 6.25 15.50 40.31
C ASN A 30 6.30 16.27 38.98
N GLN A 31 7.14 15.86 38.01
CA GLN A 31 7.15 16.47 36.70
C GLN A 31 5.95 16.02 35.85
N ALA A 32 5.52 14.77 35.95
CA ALA A 32 4.38 14.26 35.22
C ALA A 32 3.03 14.61 35.87
N ALA A 33 2.94 14.59 37.20
CA ALA A 33 1.72 14.90 37.95
C ALA A 33 1.45 16.41 38.15
N GLY A 34 2.44 17.28 37.94
CA GLY A 34 2.34 18.71 38.23
C GLY A 34 2.31 19.64 37.01
N ASN A 35 2.41 19.13 35.77
CA ASN A 35 2.40 19.97 34.57
C ASN A 35 1.07 19.84 33.81
N PRO A 36 0.11 20.77 33.96
CA PRO A 36 -1.18 20.70 33.26
C PRO A 36 -1.05 20.65 31.72
N SER A 37 0.03 21.23 31.16
CA SER A 37 0.27 21.19 29.72
C SER A 37 0.49 19.75 29.22
N ARG A 38 1.04 18.87 30.07
CA ARG A 38 1.30 17.46 29.72
C ARG A 38 0.01 16.63 29.56
N LEU A 39 -1.11 17.08 30.14
CA LEU A 39 -2.42 16.44 29.99
C LEU A 39 -3.07 16.73 28.65
N VAL A 40 -2.71 17.85 28.02
CA VAL A 40 -3.26 18.28 26.74
C VAL A 40 -2.29 18.07 25.56
N THR A 41 -1.10 17.52 25.86
CA THR A 41 -0.05 17.23 24.87
C THR A 41 0.11 15.74 24.69
N TYR A 42 0.08 15.29 23.45
CA TYR A 42 0.42 13.91 23.06
C TYR A 42 1.80 13.89 22.44
N ILE A 43 2.64 12.96 22.88
CA ILE A 43 4.01 12.83 22.39
C ILE A 43 4.26 11.38 22.00
N GLU A 44 4.65 11.16 20.75
CA GLU A 44 5.13 9.87 20.27
C GLU A 44 6.57 9.94 19.80
N ALA A 45 7.22 8.78 19.68
CA ALA A 45 8.57 8.65 19.19
C ALA A 45 8.59 8.09 17.75
N SER A 46 9.50 8.62 16.94
CA SER A 46 9.90 8.06 15.64
C SER A 46 11.38 7.71 15.66
N SER A 47 11.76 6.58 15.05
CA SER A 47 13.17 6.21 14.92
C SER A 47 13.91 6.98 13.83
N GLY A 48 13.20 7.68 12.95
CA GLY A 48 13.77 8.50 11.89
C GLY A 48 12.99 9.79 11.72
N ASP A 49 13.66 10.82 11.23
CA ASP A 49 13.04 12.10 10.91
C ASP A 49 12.24 12.03 9.61
N ALA A 50 11.23 12.87 9.48
CA ALA A 50 10.50 13.05 8.23
C ALA A 50 11.39 13.64 7.14
N LYS A 51 11.04 13.40 5.88
CA LYS A 51 11.78 13.93 4.74
C LYS A 51 11.01 14.99 3.99
N ILE A 52 9.71 14.77 3.79
CA ILE A 52 8.86 15.63 2.98
C ILE A 52 7.42 15.51 3.43
N LEU A 53 6.80 16.62 3.84
CA LEU A 53 5.45 16.67 4.39
C LEU A 53 4.42 17.03 3.31
N ASN A 54 4.44 16.28 2.21
CA ASN A 54 3.54 16.48 1.09
C ASN A 54 2.91 15.13 0.70
N PRO A 55 1.58 14.99 0.69
CA PRO A 55 0.89 13.71 0.49
C PRO A 55 1.18 13.03 -0.84
N ILE A 56 1.48 13.81 -1.90
CA ILE A 56 1.80 13.24 -3.21
C ILE A 56 3.28 12.90 -3.40
N LEU A 57 4.17 13.34 -2.48
CA LEU A 57 5.62 13.19 -2.61
C LEU A 57 6.26 12.32 -1.53
N ASN A 58 5.61 12.16 -0.37
CA ASN A 58 6.15 11.39 0.74
C ASN A 58 6.21 9.89 0.43
N ALA A 59 7.27 9.24 0.91
CA ALA A 59 7.49 7.80 0.72
C ALA A 59 8.05 7.09 1.97
N ASP A 60 8.25 7.80 3.08
CA ASP A 60 8.72 7.26 4.35
C ASP A 60 7.63 7.30 5.43
N SER A 61 7.77 6.46 6.46
CA SER A 61 6.76 6.30 7.51
C SER A 61 6.63 7.53 8.41
N ALA A 62 7.74 8.21 8.76
CA ALA A 62 7.72 9.39 9.61
C ALA A 62 6.97 10.55 8.92
N SER A 63 7.28 10.80 7.64
CA SER A 63 6.53 11.77 6.83
C SER A 63 5.05 11.38 6.73
N SER A 64 4.74 10.09 6.49
CA SER A 64 3.37 9.60 6.34
C SER A 64 2.54 9.79 7.62
N ASN A 65 3.14 9.57 8.80
CA ASN A 65 2.46 9.78 10.09
C ASN A 65 2.02 11.24 10.25
N ILE A 66 2.92 12.20 10.00
CA ILE A 66 2.59 13.63 10.07
C ILE A 66 1.58 14.03 9.01
N VAL A 67 1.78 13.60 7.75
CA VAL A 67 0.88 13.90 6.62
C VAL A 67 -0.55 13.41 6.94
N SER A 68 -0.72 12.26 7.58
CA SER A 68 -2.03 11.72 7.95
C SER A 68 -2.77 12.55 9.02
N GLN A 69 -2.07 13.38 9.80
CA GLN A 69 -2.68 14.29 10.77
C GLN A 69 -3.04 15.64 10.14
N VAL A 70 -2.27 16.07 9.13
CA VAL A 70 -2.37 17.39 8.50
C VAL A 70 -3.30 17.40 7.29
N PHE A 71 -3.40 16.31 6.54
CA PHE A 71 -4.18 16.21 5.30
C PHE A 71 -5.27 15.15 5.40
N GLU A 72 -6.31 15.33 4.58
CA GLU A 72 -7.39 14.35 4.42
C GLU A 72 -7.60 13.98 2.96
N GLY A 73 -8.02 12.73 2.74
CA GLY A 73 -8.49 12.24 1.45
C GLY A 73 -9.96 12.50 1.21
N LEU A 74 -10.43 12.23 0.00
CA LEU A 74 -11.88 12.19 -0.27
C LEU A 74 -12.57 11.12 0.55
N LEU A 75 -11.88 9.99 0.71
CA LEU A 75 -12.31 8.81 1.44
C LEU A 75 -11.33 8.51 2.58
N ASP A 76 -11.76 7.66 3.48
CA ASP A 76 -11.00 7.09 4.58
C ASP A 76 -11.51 5.66 4.85
N LEU A 77 -10.95 4.97 5.81
CA LEU A 77 -11.38 3.64 6.25
C LEU A 77 -12.09 3.73 7.60
N ASP A 78 -13.20 3.01 7.71
CA ASP A 78 -13.87 2.81 8.99
C ASP A 78 -13.15 1.73 9.84
N GLU A 79 -13.68 1.48 11.05
CA GLU A 79 -13.17 0.48 11.97
C GLU A 79 -13.25 -0.98 11.46
N ASN A 80 -13.96 -1.20 10.36
CA ASN A 80 -14.11 -2.51 9.71
C ASN A 80 -13.28 -2.62 8.41
N LEU A 81 -12.44 -1.62 8.12
CA LEU A 81 -11.69 -1.48 6.87
C LEU A 81 -12.57 -1.27 5.64
N ASN A 82 -13.79 -0.76 5.80
CA ASN A 82 -14.62 -0.33 4.69
C ASN A 82 -14.34 1.14 4.37
N LEU A 83 -14.44 1.50 3.10
CA LEU A 83 -14.37 2.89 2.69
C LEU A 83 -15.53 3.68 3.27
N ARG A 84 -15.22 4.85 3.81
CA ARG A 84 -16.18 5.87 4.26
C ARG A 84 -15.86 7.23 3.67
N GLY A 85 -16.86 8.09 3.56
CA GLY A 85 -16.69 9.46 3.12
C GLY A 85 -15.92 10.30 4.15
N ARG A 86 -15.01 11.15 3.64
CA ARG A 86 -14.23 12.13 4.43
C ARG A 86 -14.47 13.53 3.88
N LEU A 87 -13.58 14.02 2.99
CA LEU A 87 -13.83 15.24 2.23
C LEU A 87 -14.97 15.07 1.22
N ALA A 88 -15.23 13.83 0.74
CA ALA A 88 -16.49 13.49 0.08
C ALA A 88 -17.52 13.03 1.11
N THR A 89 -18.79 13.38 0.91
CA THR A 89 -19.92 12.89 1.72
C THR A 89 -20.41 11.54 1.24
N ASP A 90 -20.41 11.36 -0.05
CA ASP A 90 -20.82 10.14 -0.75
C ASP A 90 -20.15 10.04 -2.12
N TRP A 91 -20.26 8.85 -2.72
CA TRP A 91 -19.79 8.60 -4.07
C TRP A 91 -20.62 7.54 -4.77
N ARG A 92 -20.59 7.59 -6.09
CA ARG A 92 -21.27 6.61 -6.95
C ARG A 92 -20.31 6.12 -8.02
N ILE A 93 -20.26 4.81 -8.23
CA ILE A 93 -19.48 4.17 -9.29
C ILE A 93 -20.45 3.67 -10.36
N THR A 94 -20.29 4.17 -11.57
CA THR A 94 -21.08 3.81 -12.76
C THR A 94 -20.14 3.43 -13.89
N GLU A 95 -20.70 3.00 -15.02
CA GLU A 95 -19.88 2.67 -16.17
C GLU A 95 -20.45 3.27 -17.45
N ARG A 96 -19.56 3.80 -18.28
CA ARG A 96 -19.86 4.05 -19.68
C ARG A 96 -18.97 3.16 -20.56
N ALA A 97 -19.58 2.13 -21.14
CA ALA A 97 -18.88 1.19 -22.00
C ALA A 97 -19.19 1.44 -23.46
N TYR A 98 -18.24 1.09 -24.34
CA TYR A 98 -18.37 1.28 -25.77
C TYR A 98 -18.02 -0.01 -26.51
N LEU A 99 -18.88 -0.40 -27.45
CA LEU A 99 -18.64 -1.50 -28.38
C LEU A 99 -18.41 -0.94 -29.77
N LEU A 100 -17.23 -1.12 -30.35
CA LEU A 100 -16.93 -0.68 -31.70
C LEU A 100 -17.70 -1.50 -32.72
N VAL A 101 -18.17 -0.86 -33.79
CA VAL A 101 -18.68 -1.53 -34.98
C VAL A 101 -17.51 -2.15 -35.73
N ASN A 102 -17.55 -3.48 -35.95
CA ASN A 102 -16.54 -4.21 -36.75
C ASN A 102 -17.08 -4.46 -38.14
N PRO A 103 -16.83 -3.57 -39.12
CA PRO A 103 -17.40 -3.70 -40.50
C PRO A 103 -16.80 -4.84 -41.31
N TYR A 104 -15.79 -5.51 -40.78
CA TYR A 104 -15.12 -6.66 -41.40
C TYR A 104 -15.62 -8.00 -40.85
N HIS A 105 -16.55 -7.96 -39.89
CA HIS A 105 -17.20 -9.12 -39.33
C HIS A 105 -18.58 -9.34 -39.96
N ARG A 106 -19.06 -10.58 -39.89
CA ARG A 106 -20.45 -10.96 -40.26
C ARG A 106 -21.12 -11.57 -39.03
N PHE A 107 -22.36 -11.21 -38.80
CA PHE A 107 -23.17 -11.83 -37.75
C PHE A 107 -23.35 -13.33 -38.02
N PRO A 108 -23.74 -14.15 -37.01
CA PRO A 108 -23.98 -15.60 -37.19
C PRO A 108 -25.00 -15.94 -38.27
N ASP A 109 -25.92 -15.05 -38.60
CA ASP A 109 -26.90 -15.18 -39.70
C ASP A 109 -26.37 -14.76 -41.09
N GLY A 110 -25.10 -14.37 -41.20
CA GLY A 110 -24.41 -14.00 -42.41
C GLY A 110 -24.52 -12.55 -42.84
N HIS A 111 -25.33 -11.71 -42.14
CA HIS A 111 -25.44 -10.30 -42.47
C HIS A 111 -24.16 -9.51 -42.10
N GLU A 112 -23.90 -8.45 -42.85
CA GLU A 112 -22.79 -7.52 -42.62
C GLU A 112 -23.04 -6.72 -41.36
N VAL A 113 -21.95 -6.34 -40.63
CA VAL A 113 -22.04 -5.51 -39.42
C VAL A 113 -21.92 -4.05 -39.83
N THR A 114 -23.03 -3.32 -39.68
CA THR A 114 -23.08 -1.86 -39.77
C THR A 114 -23.55 -1.29 -38.43
N GLY A 115 -23.29 -0.01 -38.18
CA GLY A 115 -23.71 0.65 -36.91
C GLY A 115 -25.20 0.48 -36.60
N PRO A 116 -26.12 0.81 -37.55
CA PRO A 116 -27.55 0.62 -37.33
C PRO A 116 -27.98 -0.84 -37.09
N GLN A 117 -27.39 -1.80 -37.81
CA GLN A 117 -27.70 -3.22 -37.63
C GLN A 117 -27.20 -3.74 -36.26
N LEU A 118 -25.98 -3.39 -35.88
CA LEU A 118 -25.43 -3.71 -34.56
C LEU A 118 -26.32 -3.17 -33.44
N PHE A 119 -26.66 -1.89 -33.53
CA PHE A 119 -27.52 -1.21 -32.56
C PHE A 119 -28.91 -1.85 -32.43
N GLN A 120 -29.58 -2.13 -33.60
CA GLN A 120 -30.88 -2.80 -33.63
C GLN A 120 -30.82 -4.19 -33.01
N ARG A 121 -29.79 -4.97 -33.37
CA ARG A 121 -29.60 -6.33 -32.86
C ARG A 121 -29.43 -6.36 -31.35
N ILE A 122 -28.57 -5.50 -30.80
CA ILE A 122 -28.37 -5.37 -29.34
C ILE A 122 -29.66 -4.92 -28.65
N THR A 123 -30.30 -3.87 -29.16
CA THR A 123 -31.53 -3.34 -28.56
C THR A 123 -32.66 -4.36 -28.56
N ARG A 124 -32.78 -5.15 -29.64
CA ARG A 124 -33.74 -6.24 -29.74
C ARG A 124 -33.42 -7.36 -28.72
N ALA A 125 -32.17 -7.80 -28.65
CA ALA A 125 -31.73 -8.84 -27.72
C ALA A 125 -31.96 -8.46 -26.26
N LEU A 126 -31.74 -7.19 -25.91
CA LEU A 126 -32.04 -6.65 -24.57
C LEU A 126 -33.54 -6.69 -24.29
N LYS A 127 -34.38 -6.27 -25.28
CA LYS A 127 -35.85 -6.24 -25.15
C LYS A 127 -36.46 -7.64 -25.04
N GLU A 128 -35.89 -8.58 -25.74
CA GLU A 128 -36.33 -9.99 -25.78
C GLU A 128 -35.74 -10.81 -24.60
N GLY A 129 -34.88 -10.23 -23.75
CA GLY A 129 -34.26 -10.92 -22.61
C GLY A 129 -33.23 -11.99 -23.01
N LEU A 130 -32.69 -11.89 -24.22
CA LEU A 130 -31.64 -12.81 -24.73
C LEU A 130 -30.27 -12.56 -24.08
N ILE A 131 -30.08 -11.36 -23.52
CA ILE A 131 -28.90 -10.98 -22.73
C ILE A 131 -29.32 -10.97 -21.26
N THR A 132 -28.85 -11.98 -20.51
CA THR A 132 -29.20 -12.16 -19.11
C THR A 132 -28.19 -11.45 -18.19
N ASP A 133 -28.62 -11.18 -16.95
CA ASP A 133 -27.77 -10.63 -15.87
C ASP A 133 -27.08 -9.29 -16.18
N MET A 134 -27.65 -8.51 -17.11
CA MET A 134 -27.18 -7.15 -17.37
C MET A 134 -27.44 -6.23 -16.16
N PRO A 135 -26.48 -5.41 -15.74
CA PRO A 135 -26.74 -4.36 -14.78
C PRO A 135 -27.82 -3.39 -15.27
N ALA A 136 -28.54 -2.78 -14.33
CA ALA A 136 -29.51 -1.76 -14.68
C ALA A 136 -28.84 -0.63 -15.47
N MET A 137 -29.48 -0.20 -16.55
CA MET A 137 -29.00 0.91 -17.37
C MET A 137 -29.50 2.25 -16.82
N GLU A 138 -28.65 3.27 -16.84
CA GLU A 138 -29.06 4.65 -16.57
C GLU A 138 -29.87 5.24 -17.75
N ARG A 139 -29.48 4.86 -18.96
CA ARG A 139 -30.08 5.26 -20.24
C ARG A 139 -30.06 4.09 -21.22
N PRO A 140 -31.00 4.04 -22.16
CA PRO A 140 -30.93 3.08 -23.26
C PRO A 140 -29.60 3.19 -24.00
N PRO A 141 -29.13 2.10 -24.64
CA PRO A 141 -27.96 2.18 -25.51
C PRO A 141 -28.13 3.25 -26.59
N GLU A 142 -27.03 3.85 -27.02
CA GLU A 142 -27.01 4.85 -28.09
C GLU A 142 -25.96 4.51 -29.15
N LEU A 143 -26.28 4.74 -30.42
CA LEU A 143 -25.32 4.63 -31.51
C LEU A 143 -24.57 5.97 -31.66
N LEU A 144 -23.26 5.93 -31.48
CA LEU A 144 -22.40 7.09 -31.64
C LEU A 144 -21.71 7.07 -33.02
N PRO A 145 -21.56 8.24 -33.68
CA PRO A 145 -20.89 8.33 -34.97
C PRO A 145 -19.41 7.98 -34.89
N ALA A 146 -18.83 7.68 -36.03
CA ALA A 146 -17.40 7.56 -36.22
C ALA A 146 -16.69 8.89 -35.83
N GLY A 147 -15.47 8.77 -35.36
CA GLY A 147 -14.66 9.90 -34.95
C GLY A 147 -13.18 9.69 -35.20
N GLN A 148 -12.38 10.63 -34.76
CA GLN A 148 -10.91 10.56 -34.86
C GLN A 148 -10.29 11.16 -33.62
N ARG A 149 -9.16 10.58 -33.16
CA ARG A 149 -8.33 11.16 -32.12
C ARG A 149 -6.85 11.05 -32.49
N THR A 150 -6.05 11.95 -31.99
CA THR A 150 -4.59 11.89 -32.05
C THR A 150 -4.03 11.73 -30.65
N GLU A 151 -3.06 10.83 -30.49
CA GLU A 151 -2.39 10.63 -29.21
C GLU A 151 -0.92 10.24 -29.44
N LYS A 152 -0.08 10.40 -28.42
CA LYS A 152 1.30 9.89 -28.43
C LYS A 152 1.37 8.68 -27.53
N ILE A 153 1.96 7.60 -28.05
CA ILE A 153 2.19 6.39 -27.28
C ILE A 153 3.66 6.26 -26.96
N SER A 154 3.95 6.07 -25.66
CA SER A 154 5.31 5.79 -25.20
C SER A 154 5.56 4.28 -25.21
N LEU A 155 6.60 3.86 -25.94
CA LEU A 155 7.11 2.50 -25.92
C LEU A 155 8.40 2.46 -25.12
N VAL A 156 8.50 1.50 -24.21
CA VAL A 156 9.76 1.20 -23.50
C VAL A 156 10.40 0.02 -24.20
N LEU A 157 11.53 0.26 -24.82
CA LEU A 157 12.35 -0.72 -25.54
C LEU A 157 13.71 -0.84 -24.86
N SER A 158 14.47 -1.87 -25.19
CA SER A 158 15.86 -1.99 -24.74
C SER A 158 16.81 -1.45 -25.81
N ASP A 159 17.82 -0.69 -25.43
CA ASP A 159 18.89 -0.33 -26.35
C ASP A 159 19.86 -1.52 -26.58
N LYS A 160 20.89 -1.31 -27.39
CA LYS A 160 21.89 -2.35 -27.71
C LYS A 160 22.71 -2.80 -26.49
N GLU A 161 22.68 -2.05 -25.40
CA GLU A 161 23.35 -2.35 -24.13
C GLU A 161 22.36 -2.93 -23.09
N GLY A 162 21.10 -3.16 -23.47
CA GLY A 162 20.04 -3.68 -22.59
C GLY A 162 19.43 -2.60 -21.66
N LYS A 163 19.75 -1.31 -21.87
CA LYS A 163 19.18 -0.22 -21.08
C LYS A 163 17.80 0.19 -21.62
N PRO A 164 16.85 0.57 -20.74
CA PRO A 164 15.53 1.02 -21.20
C PRO A 164 15.63 2.34 -21.98
N ARG A 165 15.03 2.35 -23.17
CA ARG A 165 14.85 3.50 -24.04
C ARG A 165 13.37 3.77 -24.25
N VAL A 166 12.91 4.98 -23.98
CA VAL A 166 11.53 5.40 -24.23
C VAL A 166 11.44 6.05 -25.62
N VAL A 167 10.50 5.55 -26.43
CA VAL A 167 10.22 6.12 -27.76
C VAL A 167 8.76 6.59 -27.77
N GLU A 168 8.55 7.85 -28.15
CA GLU A 168 7.20 8.41 -28.32
C GLU A 168 6.79 8.35 -29.78
N ILE A 169 5.69 7.67 -30.07
CA ILE A 169 5.15 7.55 -31.44
C ILE A 169 3.80 8.28 -31.50
N PRO A 170 3.68 9.31 -32.35
CA PRO A 170 2.40 9.97 -32.59
C PRO A 170 1.48 9.06 -33.43
N LEU A 171 0.25 8.89 -32.98
CA LEU A 171 -0.77 8.10 -33.64
C LEU A 171 -1.97 8.95 -34.03
N THR A 172 -2.57 8.60 -35.14
CA THR A 172 -3.91 9.05 -35.53
C THR A 172 -4.82 7.83 -35.55
N ILE A 173 -5.86 7.85 -34.71
CA ILE A 173 -6.77 6.73 -34.51
C ILE A 173 -8.14 7.11 -35.09
N GLU A 174 -8.56 6.39 -36.11
CA GLU A 174 -9.92 6.46 -36.65
C GLU A 174 -10.81 5.58 -35.80
N ILE A 175 -11.76 6.17 -35.10
CA ILE A 175 -12.70 5.47 -34.22
C ILE A 175 -13.94 5.12 -35.05
N PRO A 176 -14.27 3.85 -35.26
CA PRO A 176 -15.51 3.45 -35.95
C PRO A 176 -16.76 3.95 -35.21
N GLU A 177 -17.94 3.87 -35.85
CA GLU A 177 -19.20 3.95 -35.12
C GLU A 177 -19.18 2.98 -33.95
N ARG A 178 -19.87 3.29 -32.87
CA ARG A 178 -19.86 2.49 -31.65
C ARG A 178 -21.18 2.56 -30.92
N VAL A 179 -21.57 1.45 -30.29
CA VAL A 179 -22.71 1.41 -29.37
C VAL A 179 -22.22 1.73 -27.99
N ALA A 180 -22.80 2.76 -27.35
CA ALA A 180 -22.50 3.17 -26.00
C ALA A 180 -23.55 2.63 -25.02
N PHE A 181 -23.08 2.10 -23.90
CA PHE A 181 -23.89 1.64 -22.77
C PHE A 181 -23.65 2.55 -21.57
N SER A 182 -24.69 2.93 -20.87
CA SER A 182 -24.59 3.66 -19.58
C SER A 182 -25.18 2.78 -18.50
N LEU A 183 -24.32 2.21 -17.64
CA LEU A 183 -24.68 1.24 -16.63
C LEU A 183 -24.63 1.85 -15.23
N GLN A 184 -25.55 1.45 -14.36
CA GLN A 184 -25.57 1.90 -12.95
C GLN A 184 -24.46 1.26 -12.11
N GLN A 185 -23.84 0.20 -12.61
CA GLN A 185 -22.73 -0.52 -11.98
C GLN A 185 -21.73 -0.94 -13.05
N VAL A 186 -20.47 -1.12 -12.66
CA VAL A 186 -19.43 -1.67 -13.52
C VAL A 186 -19.66 -3.16 -13.71
N ASP A 187 -19.60 -3.62 -14.96
CA ASP A 187 -19.72 -5.05 -15.31
C ASP A 187 -18.56 -5.49 -16.20
N GLN A 188 -17.57 -6.17 -15.59
CA GLN A 188 -16.42 -6.68 -16.33
C GLN A 188 -16.81 -7.71 -17.41
N ASP A 189 -17.93 -8.41 -17.25
CA ASP A 189 -18.39 -9.47 -18.17
C ASP A 189 -19.36 -8.92 -19.23
N LEU A 190 -19.54 -7.59 -19.35
CA LEU A 190 -20.50 -6.96 -20.26
C LEU A 190 -20.37 -7.48 -21.69
N PHE A 191 -19.16 -7.51 -22.22
CA PHE A 191 -18.92 -7.90 -23.61
C PHE A 191 -19.03 -9.41 -23.82
N ASP A 192 -18.71 -10.22 -22.81
CA ASP A 192 -18.94 -11.67 -22.85
C ASP A 192 -20.43 -12.00 -22.95
N ARG A 193 -21.29 -11.22 -22.28
CA ARG A 193 -22.76 -11.36 -22.37
C ARG A 193 -23.31 -11.00 -23.75
N LEU A 194 -22.61 -10.17 -24.50
CA LEU A 194 -22.96 -9.80 -25.85
C LEU A 194 -22.49 -10.82 -26.89
N ALA A 195 -21.49 -11.64 -26.61
CA ALA A 195 -20.89 -12.59 -27.52
C ALA A 195 -21.90 -13.57 -28.18
N PRO A 196 -22.89 -14.14 -27.46
CA PRO A 196 -23.90 -15.02 -28.07
C PRO A 196 -24.75 -14.32 -29.14
N VAL A 197 -24.95 -13.00 -29.01
CA VAL A 197 -25.75 -12.20 -29.95
C VAL A 197 -24.93 -11.74 -31.14
N LEU A 198 -23.63 -11.49 -30.93
CA LEU A 198 -22.72 -10.94 -31.93
C LEU A 198 -21.93 -12.02 -32.69
N GLY A 199 -21.73 -13.18 -32.08
CA GLY A 199 -20.83 -14.24 -32.50
C GLY A 199 -19.49 -14.14 -31.78
N GLU A 200 -18.97 -15.30 -31.35
CA GLU A 200 -17.74 -15.39 -30.52
C GLU A 200 -16.53 -14.70 -31.16
N ARG A 201 -16.41 -14.80 -32.51
CA ARG A 201 -15.29 -14.18 -33.24
C ARG A 201 -15.38 -12.67 -33.41
N TYR A 202 -16.45 -12.01 -32.94
CA TYR A 202 -16.60 -10.54 -33.05
C TYR A 202 -15.46 -9.81 -32.41
N PHE A 203 -15.00 -10.27 -31.24
CA PHE A 203 -13.96 -9.67 -30.44
C PHE A 203 -12.55 -10.11 -30.84
N GLU A 204 -12.41 -11.30 -31.45
CA GLU A 204 -11.10 -11.89 -31.79
C GLU A 204 -10.46 -11.27 -33.05
N HIS A 205 -11.27 -10.84 -34.01
CA HIS A 205 -10.82 -10.49 -35.37
C HIS A 205 -11.19 -9.04 -35.73
N PHE A 206 -10.58 -8.09 -35.00
CA PHE A 206 -10.71 -6.68 -35.36
C PHE A 206 -9.43 -6.19 -36.03
N PRO A 207 -9.51 -5.62 -37.27
CA PRO A 207 -8.33 -5.21 -38.05
C PRO A 207 -7.82 -3.85 -37.62
N HIS A 208 -7.22 -3.76 -36.44
CA HIS A 208 -6.73 -2.51 -35.80
C HIS A 208 -5.83 -1.69 -36.72
N GLU A 209 -5.02 -2.36 -37.58
CA GLU A 209 -4.12 -1.72 -38.52
C GLU A 209 -4.81 -0.86 -39.58
N LYS A 210 -6.12 -1.05 -39.77
CA LYS A 210 -6.92 -0.22 -40.68
C LYS A 210 -7.41 1.08 -40.04
N PHE A 211 -7.36 1.15 -38.72
CA PHE A 211 -7.89 2.26 -37.94
C PHE A 211 -6.80 3.04 -37.20
N ILE A 212 -5.58 2.50 -37.12
CA ILE A 212 -4.46 3.14 -36.41
C ILE A 212 -3.41 3.51 -37.44
N ARG A 213 -3.17 4.81 -37.61
CA ARG A 213 -2.15 5.37 -38.51
C ARG A 213 -1.00 5.94 -37.70
N TYR A 214 0.20 5.66 -38.16
CA TYR A 214 1.44 6.15 -37.58
C TYR A 214 2.43 6.51 -38.68
N GLN A 215 3.56 7.12 -38.31
CA GLN A 215 4.58 7.53 -39.27
C GLN A 215 5.10 6.32 -40.06
N GLU A 216 5.17 6.44 -41.38
CA GLU A 216 5.81 5.47 -42.26
C GLU A 216 7.31 5.37 -41.93
N ASN A 217 7.90 4.16 -42.03
CA ASN A 217 9.32 3.87 -41.79
C ASN A 217 9.77 3.90 -40.29
N LEU A 218 8.91 3.43 -39.37
CA LEU A 218 9.38 3.08 -38.03
C LEU A 218 10.40 1.93 -38.10
N PRO A 219 11.41 1.89 -37.21
CA PRO A 219 12.24 0.70 -37.05
C PRO A 219 11.41 -0.54 -36.77
N GLU A 220 11.78 -1.70 -37.33
CA GLU A 220 11.03 -2.96 -37.23
C GLU A 220 10.70 -3.32 -35.78
N GLU A 221 11.63 -3.10 -34.85
CA GLU A 221 11.43 -3.36 -33.43
C GLU A 221 10.34 -2.45 -32.82
N GLU A 222 10.35 -1.17 -33.16
CA GLU A 222 9.37 -0.18 -32.69
C GLU A 222 7.99 -0.46 -33.26
N GLU A 223 7.91 -0.80 -34.55
CA GLU A 223 6.65 -1.18 -35.19
C GLU A 223 6.07 -2.48 -34.60
N ALA A 224 6.89 -3.51 -34.40
CA ALA A 224 6.45 -4.77 -33.79
C ALA A 224 5.94 -4.56 -32.34
N ALA A 225 6.62 -3.72 -31.55
CA ALA A 225 6.19 -3.37 -30.21
C ALA A 225 4.89 -2.54 -30.21
N LEU A 226 4.75 -1.62 -31.15
CA LEU A 226 3.54 -0.82 -31.33
C LEU A 226 2.34 -1.69 -31.72
N ARG A 227 2.50 -2.60 -32.70
CA ARG A 227 1.43 -3.52 -33.16
C ARG A 227 0.87 -4.39 -32.02
N LYS A 228 1.72 -4.85 -31.10
CA LYS A 228 1.30 -5.58 -29.89
C LYS A 228 0.38 -4.76 -28.97
N LYS A 229 0.40 -3.44 -29.08
CA LYS A 229 -0.44 -2.55 -28.27
C LYS A 229 -1.74 -2.12 -28.96
N PHE A 230 -1.96 -2.46 -30.22
CA PHE A 230 -3.13 -1.99 -30.98
C PHE A 230 -4.47 -2.32 -30.31
N SER A 231 -4.61 -3.52 -29.77
CA SER A 231 -5.84 -3.93 -29.07
C SER A 231 -6.07 -3.16 -27.75
N VAL A 232 -5.00 -2.66 -27.14
CA VAL A 232 -5.08 -1.81 -25.93
C VAL A 232 -5.38 -0.36 -26.31
N ILE A 233 -4.82 0.12 -27.43
CA ILE A 233 -5.00 1.49 -27.94
C ILE A 233 -6.43 1.70 -28.45
N LEU A 234 -6.99 0.70 -29.17
CA LEU A 234 -8.35 0.74 -29.72
C LEU A 234 -9.06 -0.59 -29.39
N PRO A 235 -9.48 -0.81 -28.14
CA PRO A 235 -10.19 -2.03 -27.76
C PRO A 235 -11.55 -2.12 -28.44
N VAL A 236 -11.95 -3.31 -28.90
CA VAL A 236 -13.26 -3.55 -29.51
C VAL A 236 -14.38 -3.30 -28.52
N GLY A 237 -14.18 -3.70 -27.26
CA GLY A 237 -15.01 -3.36 -26.12
C GLY A 237 -14.20 -2.50 -25.16
N GLU A 238 -14.62 -1.26 -24.94
CA GLU A 238 -13.98 -0.31 -24.03
C GLU A 238 -14.82 -0.11 -22.78
N HIS A 239 -14.23 -0.34 -21.62
CA HIS A 239 -14.80 -0.06 -20.31
C HIS A 239 -14.30 1.28 -19.78
N ASN A 240 -15.21 2.19 -19.41
CA ASN A 240 -14.86 3.43 -18.75
C ASN A 240 -15.63 3.57 -17.43
N PRO A 241 -15.16 2.92 -16.36
CA PRO A 241 -15.70 3.17 -15.01
C PRO A 241 -15.64 4.66 -14.68
N THR A 242 -16.66 5.12 -14.01
CA THR A 242 -16.79 6.54 -13.65
C THR A 242 -17.14 6.65 -12.17
N ILE A 243 -16.35 7.41 -11.43
CA ILE A 243 -16.64 7.73 -10.02
C ILE A 243 -17.13 9.18 -9.97
N LEU A 244 -18.30 9.38 -9.39
CA LEU A 244 -18.83 10.69 -9.07
C LEU A 244 -18.74 10.90 -7.57
N PHE A 245 -18.01 11.93 -7.12
CA PHE A 245 -17.90 12.31 -5.72
C PHE A 245 -18.71 13.58 -5.46
N HIS A 246 -19.47 13.58 -4.36
CA HIS A 246 -20.06 14.79 -3.79
C HIS A 246 -19.23 15.22 -2.58
N LEU A 247 -18.71 16.45 -2.62
CA LEU A 247 -17.79 16.96 -1.62
C LEU A 247 -18.53 17.58 -0.44
N ARG A 248 -17.90 17.56 0.72
CA ARG A 248 -18.39 18.13 1.97
C ARG A 248 -18.34 19.66 1.90
N LYS A 249 -19.47 20.29 2.11
CA LYS A 249 -19.58 21.75 2.14
C LYS A 249 -18.94 22.32 3.42
N GLY A 250 -18.22 23.43 3.26
CA GLY A 250 -17.72 24.23 4.39
C GLY A 250 -16.42 23.72 5.01
N VAL A 251 -15.73 22.76 4.37
CA VAL A 251 -14.38 22.36 4.79
C VAL A 251 -13.39 23.46 4.44
N LYS A 252 -12.48 23.76 5.38
CA LYS A 252 -11.42 24.75 5.21
C LYS A 252 -10.04 24.11 5.35
N PHE A 253 -9.10 24.61 4.61
CA PHE A 253 -7.69 24.43 4.91
C PHE A 253 -7.28 25.22 6.17
N HIS A 254 -6.12 24.91 6.74
CA HIS A 254 -5.64 25.55 7.98
C HIS A 254 -5.42 27.05 7.86
N ASP A 255 -5.27 27.60 6.67
CA ASP A 255 -5.17 29.02 6.36
C ASP A 255 -6.54 29.70 6.17
N GLY A 256 -7.63 28.94 6.27
CA GLY A 256 -9.01 29.43 6.14
C GLY A 256 -9.56 29.38 4.71
N HIS A 257 -8.78 29.01 3.70
CA HIS A 257 -9.26 28.83 2.32
C HIS A 257 -10.24 27.66 2.24
N MET A 258 -11.27 27.79 1.40
CA MET A 258 -12.29 26.73 1.25
C MET A 258 -11.80 25.62 0.33
N PHE A 259 -11.95 24.37 0.77
CA PHE A 259 -11.73 23.20 -0.07
C PHE A 259 -12.86 23.03 -1.08
N ASP A 260 -12.51 22.75 -2.34
CA ASP A 260 -13.45 22.48 -3.41
C ASP A 260 -12.97 21.45 -4.45
N ALA A 261 -13.76 21.23 -5.52
CA ALA A 261 -13.46 20.28 -6.58
C ALA A 261 -12.26 20.67 -7.45
N GLY A 262 -11.84 21.93 -7.43
CA GLY A 262 -10.61 22.42 -8.07
C GLY A 262 -9.37 21.80 -7.42
N ASP A 263 -9.35 21.73 -6.07
CA ASP A 263 -8.23 21.10 -5.31
C ASP A 263 -8.07 19.60 -5.63
N VAL A 264 -9.19 18.90 -5.83
CA VAL A 264 -9.18 17.47 -6.23
C VAL A 264 -8.55 17.32 -7.62
N LYS A 265 -8.98 18.13 -8.59
CA LYS A 265 -8.42 18.13 -9.94
C LYS A 265 -6.95 18.53 -9.94
N PHE A 266 -6.59 19.57 -9.21
CA PHE A 266 -5.22 20.04 -9.06
C PHE A 266 -4.33 18.96 -8.45
N THR A 267 -4.80 18.24 -7.42
CA THR A 267 -4.06 17.13 -6.80
C THR A 267 -3.74 16.04 -7.82
N TYR A 268 -4.73 15.63 -8.63
CA TYR A 268 -4.53 14.67 -9.71
C TYR A 268 -3.51 15.16 -10.75
N GLU A 269 -3.67 16.38 -11.25
CA GLU A 269 -2.77 16.98 -12.24
C GLU A 269 -1.35 17.08 -11.71
N SER A 270 -1.19 17.40 -10.42
CA SER A 270 0.09 17.46 -9.74
C SER A 270 0.78 16.09 -9.63
N ILE A 271 0.02 15.02 -9.37
CA ILE A 271 0.53 13.65 -9.34
C ILE A 271 1.00 13.23 -10.74
N MET A 272 0.23 13.54 -11.76
CA MET A 272 0.52 13.16 -13.14
C MET A 272 1.58 14.04 -13.83
N ASN A 273 1.96 15.15 -13.22
CA ASN A 273 3.02 16.02 -13.74
C ASN A 273 4.40 15.32 -13.57
N PRO A 274 5.08 14.95 -14.68
CA PRO A 274 6.34 14.22 -14.61
C PRO A 274 7.46 14.98 -13.90
N LYS A 275 7.38 16.31 -13.78
CA LYS A 275 8.35 17.12 -13.04
C LYS A 275 8.29 16.87 -11.53
N ASN A 276 7.14 16.47 -11.02
CA ASN A 276 6.95 16.21 -9.59
C ASN A 276 7.48 14.85 -9.16
N LEU A 277 7.70 13.90 -10.08
CA LEU A 277 8.20 12.55 -9.80
C LEU A 277 7.43 11.89 -8.63
N SER A 278 6.10 11.99 -8.66
CA SER A 278 5.26 11.46 -7.61
C SER A 278 5.31 9.92 -7.57
N PRO A 279 5.57 9.29 -6.42
CA PRO A 279 5.48 7.84 -6.29
C PRO A 279 4.04 7.32 -6.41
N ARG A 280 3.03 8.21 -6.44
CA ARG A 280 1.61 7.87 -6.58
C ARG A 280 1.16 7.75 -8.04
N THR A 281 1.98 8.15 -9.00
CA THR A 281 1.64 8.12 -10.44
C THR A 281 1.03 6.80 -10.91
N PRO A 282 1.51 5.61 -10.51
CA PRO A 282 0.92 4.34 -10.95
C PRO A 282 -0.54 4.13 -10.53
N ASP A 283 -0.96 4.67 -9.38
CA ASP A 283 -2.32 4.53 -8.85
C ASP A 283 -3.32 5.42 -9.61
N PHE A 284 -2.84 6.54 -10.17
CA PHE A 284 -3.62 7.53 -10.90
C PHE A 284 -3.50 7.44 -12.43
N GLU A 285 -2.52 6.68 -12.95
CA GLU A 285 -2.34 6.46 -14.39
C GLU A 285 -3.62 5.94 -15.08
N PRO A 286 -4.42 5.04 -14.47
CA PRO A 286 -5.64 4.55 -15.12
C PRO A 286 -6.73 5.61 -15.34
N ILE A 287 -6.60 6.81 -14.79
CA ILE A 287 -7.57 7.89 -14.96
C ILE A 287 -7.46 8.47 -16.38
N LYS A 288 -8.62 8.66 -17.02
CA LYS A 288 -8.80 9.29 -18.33
C LYS A 288 -9.00 10.78 -18.21
N THR A 289 -9.94 11.21 -17.35
CA THR A 289 -10.27 12.63 -17.08
C THR A 289 -10.72 12.84 -15.65
N VAL A 290 -10.44 14.03 -15.11
CA VAL A 290 -11.03 14.56 -13.89
C VAL A 290 -11.79 15.84 -14.28
N GLU A 291 -13.10 15.81 -14.12
CA GLU A 291 -14.03 16.86 -14.55
C GLU A 291 -14.66 17.52 -13.32
N VAL A 292 -14.46 18.82 -13.14
CA VAL A 292 -15.16 19.63 -12.14
C VAL A 292 -16.53 19.99 -12.72
N LEU A 293 -17.60 19.43 -12.17
CA LEU A 293 -18.97 19.71 -12.61
C LEU A 293 -19.53 20.97 -11.94
N ASP A 294 -19.22 21.15 -10.68
CA ASP A 294 -19.49 22.34 -9.87
C ASP A 294 -18.50 22.34 -8.67
N PRO A 295 -18.45 23.38 -7.82
CA PRO A 295 -17.48 23.45 -6.72
C PRO A 295 -17.53 22.28 -5.72
N LEU A 296 -18.63 21.54 -5.66
CA LEU A 296 -18.81 20.43 -4.72
C LEU A 296 -19.02 19.07 -5.41
N THR A 297 -18.83 19.00 -6.74
CA THR A 297 -19.03 17.75 -7.49
C THR A 297 -17.89 17.52 -8.47
N VAL A 298 -17.18 16.40 -8.30
CA VAL A 298 -16.12 15.98 -9.21
C VAL A 298 -16.41 14.62 -9.81
N LYS A 299 -16.22 14.51 -11.13
CA LYS A 299 -16.42 13.29 -11.91
C LYS A 299 -15.08 12.79 -12.42
N ILE A 300 -14.78 11.51 -12.16
CA ILE A 300 -13.52 10.87 -12.53
C ILE A 300 -13.81 9.71 -13.45
N VAL A 301 -13.28 9.77 -14.67
CA VAL A 301 -13.47 8.74 -15.69
C VAL A 301 -12.18 7.95 -15.84
N TYR A 302 -12.27 6.62 -15.82
CA TYR A 302 -11.15 5.71 -15.97
C TYR A 302 -11.03 5.19 -17.41
N LYS A 303 -9.81 4.92 -17.85
CA LYS A 303 -9.48 4.39 -19.18
C LYS A 303 -9.88 2.94 -19.37
N ARG A 304 -9.94 2.19 -18.27
CA ARG A 304 -10.12 0.74 -18.22
C ARG A 304 -10.63 0.29 -16.87
N LEU A 305 -11.06 -0.95 -16.78
CA LEU A 305 -11.39 -1.58 -15.50
C LEU A 305 -10.16 -1.60 -14.60
N TYR A 306 -10.29 -1.00 -13.42
CA TYR A 306 -9.27 -0.94 -12.39
C TYR A 306 -9.93 -0.72 -11.03
N SER A 307 -10.32 -1.80 -10.34
CA SER A 307 -11.06 -1.71 -9.08
C SER A 307 -10.27 -1.10 -7.92
N PRO A 308 -8.91 -1.18 -7.86
CA PRO A 308 -8.14 -0.50 -6.83
C PRO A 308 -8.25 1.04 -6.86
N ALA A 309 -8.72 1.59 -7.98
CA ALA A 309 -8.83 3.02 -8.23
C ALA A 309 -9.50 3.83 -7.13
N ILE A 310 -10.51 3.27 -6.48
CA ILE A 310 -11.25 3.97 -5.42
C ILE A 310 -10.39 4.22 -4.17
N ASN A 311 -9.47 3.30 -3.86
CA ASN A 311 -8.59 3.39 -2.69
C ASN A 311 -7.53 4.50 -2.85
N ALA A 312 -7.17 4.88 -4.07
CA ALA A 312 -6.24 5.98 -4.34
C ALA A 312 -6.74 7.32 -3.76
N TRP A 313 -8.06 7.51 -3.65
CA TRP A 313 -8.68 8.72 -3.15
C TRP A 313 -8.73 8.83 -1.61
N THR A 314 -8.11 7.90 -0.90
CA THR A 314 -7.83 8.03 0.54
C THR A 314 -6.60 8.91 0.82
N MET A 315 -5.81 9.23 -0.20
CA MET A 315 -4.65 10.12 -0.09
C MET A 315 -5.09 11.57 0.16
N GLY A 316 -4.30 12.33 0.93
CA GLY A 316 -4.56 13.73 1.25
C GLY A 316 -4.61 14.65 0.03
N MET A 317 -5.58 15.58 0.01
CA MET A 317 -5.75 16.57 -1.05
C MET A 317 -4.85 17.79 -0.83
N LEU A 318 -4.33 18.35 -1.92
CA LEU A 318 -3.46 19.53 -1.93
C LEU A 318 -4.26 20.83 -2.06
N PRO A 319 -3.85 21.92 -1.39
CA PRO A 319 -4.42 23.26 -1.61
C PRO A 319 -3.88 23.85 -2.92
N GLU A 320 -4.73 23.98 -3.94
CA GLU A 320 -4.36 24.53 -5.24
C GLU A 320 -3.76 25.94 -5.12
N HIS A 321 -4.40 26.79 -4.33
CA HIS A 321 -4.01 28.19 -4.16
C HIS A 321 -2.58 28.42 -3.65
N LEU A 322 -1.98 27.43 -2.97
CA LEU A 322 -0.61 27.51 -2.44
C LEU A 322 0.46 26.83 -3.35
N LEU A 323 0.02 25.98 -4.28
CA LEU A 323 0.92 25.12 -5.04
C LEU A 323 0.72 25.22 -6.56
N ASN A 324 -0.24 26.03 -7.03
CA ASN A 324 -0.40 26.28 -8.45
C ASN A 324 0.82 27.06 -9.02
N GLN A 325 0.88 27.17 -10.32
CA GLN A 325 2.04 27.77 -10.99
C GLN A 325 2.29 29.23 -10.58
N GLU A 326 1.23 29.99 -10.27
CA GLU A 326 1.32 31.38 -9.82
C GLU A 326 1.94 31.45 -8.41
N ALA A 327 1.46 30.65 -7.47
CA ALA A 327 1.99 30.57 -6.12
C ALA A 327 3.45 30.12 -6.10
N LEU A 328 3.81 29.10 -6.89
CA LEU A 328 5.19 28.63 -7.02
C LEU A 328 6.11 29.70 -7.64
N ASN A 329 5.62 30.47 -8.63
CA ASN A 329 6.38 31.58 -9.21
C ASN A 329 6.58 32.71 -8.19
N HIS A 330 5.57 33.00 -7.38
CA HIS A 330 5.65 33.98 -6.30
C HIS A 330 6.68 33.55 -5.24
N GLU A 331 6.59 32.29 -4.76
CA GLU A 331 7.58 31.73 -3.81
C GLU A 331 9.01 31.83 -4.35
N LYS A 332 9.21 31.44 -5.62
CA LYS A 332 10.50 31.52 -6.31
C LYS A 332 11.05 32.94 -6.33
N ALA A 333 10.21 33.93 -6.57
CA ALA A 333 10.63 35.34 -6.61
C ALA A 333 10.99 35.87 -5.21
N VAL A 334 10.18 35.57 -4.19
CA VAL A 334 10.39 36.00 -2.80
C VAL A 334 11.66 35.39 -2.20
N ARG A 335 11.99 34.15 -2.53
CA ARG A 335 13.18 33.45 -2.01
C ARG A 335 14.50 33.94 -2.60
N GLY A 336 14.49 34.76 -3.65
CA GLY A 336 15.71 35.27 -4.29
C GLY A 336 16.66 34.15 -4.76
N LEU A 337 16.13 33.08 -5.31
CA LEU A 337 16.90 31.89 -5.72
C LEU A 337 17.91 32.26 -6.82
N SER A 338 19.05 31.54 -6.85
CA SER A 338 20.03 31.65 -7.93
C SER A 338 19.43 31.28 -9.29
N GLU A 339 19.97 31.77 -10.41
CA GLU A 339 19.47 31.44 -11.75
C GLU A 339 19.39 29.93 -12.01
N GLU A 340 20.36 29.17 -11.51
CA GLU A 340 20.39 27.70 -11.61
C GLU A 340 19.22 27.07 -10.85
N ALA A 341 19.05 27.46 -9.59
CA ALA A 341 17.93 26.96 -8.74
C ALA A 341 16.56 27.36 -9.30
N GLN A 342 16.47 28.54 -9.96
CA GLN A 342 15.21 28.97 -10.58
C GLN A 342 14.80 28.10 -11.77
N LYS A 343 15.71 27.47 -12.49
CA LYS A 343 15.41 26.59 -13.63
C LYS A 343 14.78 25.27 -13.22
N THR A 344 15.17 24.75 -12.05
CA THR A 344 14.72 23.47 -11.53
C THR A 344 13.61 23.62 -10.48
N PHE A 345 13.30 24.84 -10.03
CA PHE A 345 12.31 25.10 -8.99
C PHE A 345 10.90 24.69 -9.42
N GLY A 346 10.27 23.91 -8.57
CA GLY A 346 8.91 23.44 -8.71
C GLY A 346 8.32 23.01 -7.37
N MET A 347 7.29 22.20 -7.39
CA MET A 347 6.62 21.73 -6.18
C MET A 347 7.57 20.98 -5.22
N ARG A 348 8.53 20.24 -5.74
CA ARG A 348 9.49 19.47 -4.92
C ARG A 348 10.40 20.36 -4.08
N GLU A 349 10.72 21.54 -4.56
CA GLU A 349 11.61 22.53 -3.93
C GLU A 349 10.85 23.57 -3.10
N SER A 350 9.51 23.54 -3.12
CA SER A 350 8.66 24.45 -2.35
C SER A 350 8.84 24.27 -0.84
N GLN A 351 8.79 25.38 -0.11
CA GLN A 351 8.77 25.39 1.36
C GLN A 351 7.51 24.72 1.93
N PHE A 352 6.45 24.63 1.15
CA PHE A 352 5.25 23.86 1.52
C PHE A 352 5.58 22.46 2.03
N ASN A 353 6.60 21.82 1.46
CA ASN A 353 7.02 20.47 1.85
C ASN A 353 7.58 20.37 3.28
N ARG A 354 7.91 21.50 3.91
CA ARG A 354 8.33 21.59 5.32
C ARG A 354 7.35 22.35 6.20
N HIS A 355 6.44 23.13 5.61
CA HIS A 355 5.43 23.92 6.28
C HIS A 355 4.06 23.65 5.65
N PRO A 356 3.54 22.43 5.79
CA PRO A 356 2.33 22.02 5.10
C PRO A 356 1.09 22.72 5.64
N ILE A 357 0.19 23.06 4.73
CA ILE A 357 -1.17 23.53 5.00
C ILE A 357 -2.13 22.48 4.46
N GLY A 358 -2.90 21.86 5.32
CA GLY A 358 -3.86 20.83 4.96
C GLY A 358 -5.26 21.14 5.49
N SER A 359 -6.15 20.16 5.41
CA SER A 359 -7.54 20.22 5.92
C SER A 359 -7.76 19.34 7.15
N GLY A 360 -6.70 18.68 7.64
CA GLY A 360 -6.76 17.69 8.70
C GLY A 360 -6.99 18.28 10.10
N ARG A 361 -7.10 17.38 11.09
CA ARG A 361 -7.43 17.73 12.47
C ARG A 361 -6.32 18.43 13.25
N PHE A 362 -5.09 18.36 12.73
CA PHE A 362 -3.93 19.07 13.28
C PHE A 362 -3.29 19.93 12.19
N GLN A 363 -2.93 21.17 12.58
CA GLN A 363 -2.18 22.10 11.74
C GLN A 363 -0.71 22.07 12.13
N PHE A 364 0.16 22.27 11.15
CA PHE A 364 1.60 22.31 11.35
C PHE A 364 2.02 23.58 12.08
N VAL A 365 2.95 23.43 13.03
CA VAL A 365 3.55 24.55 13.79
C VAL A 365 5.03 24.67 13.50
N GLU A 366 5.80 23.59 13.76
CA GLU A 366 7.26 23.64 13.71
C GLU A 366 7.85 22.26 13.37
N TRP A 367 8.95 22.27 12.65
CA TRP A 367 9.80 21.10 12.43
C TRP A 367 11.26 21.45 12.73
N GLN A 368 11.77 20.98 13.84
CA GLN A 368 13.17 21.02 14.21
C GLN A 368 13.82 19.69 13.80
N GLY A 369 14.66 19.75 12.76
CA GLY A 369 15.27 18.56 12.17
C GLY A 369 16.04 17.73 13.20
N ASP A 370 15.89 16.40 13.12
CA ASP A 370 16.46 15.40 14.03
C ASP A 370 16.06 15.55 15.53
N GLU A 371 15.13 16.44 15.85
CA GLU A 371 14.63 16.63 17.23
C GLU A 371 13.14 16.32 17.31
N PHE A 372 12.28 17.12 16.66
CA PHE A 372 10.84 16.92 16.72
C PHE A 372 10.07 17.61 15.59
N ILE A 373 8.83 17.17 15.38
CA ILE A 373 7.80 17.88 14.62
C ILE A 373 6.64 18.17 15.58
N HIS A 374 6.20 19.43 15.62
CA HIS A 374 5.09 19.91 16.42
C HIS A 374 3.89 20.26 15.55
N LEU A 375 2.75 19.70 15.91
CA LEU A 375 1.45 20.03 15.36
C LEU A 375 0.54 20.54 16.47
N GLN A 376 -0.40 21.40 16.13
CA GLN A 376 -1.44 21.92 17.04
C GLN A 376 -2.83 21.57 16.49
N ARG A 377 -3.79 21.27 17.36
CA ARG A 377 -5.16 20.98 16.92
C ARG A 377 -5.74 22.13 16.12
N TYR A 378 -6.43 21.80 15.04
CA TYR A 378 -7.18 22.76 14.25
C TYR A 378 -8.56 22.96 14.86
N THR A 379 -8.84 24.19 15.38
CA THR A 379 -10.07 24.47 16.13
C THR A 379 -11.31 24.55 15.24
N GLU A 380 -11.13 24.89 13.95
CA GLU A 380 -12.22 24.97 12.95
C GLU A 380 -12.38 23.67 12.17
N TYR A 381 -11.81 22.57 12.66
CA TYR A 381 -11.94 21.28 11.98
C TYR A 381 -13.39 20.86 11.87
N TRP A 382 -13.82 20.44 10.67
CA TRP A 382 -15.23 20.20 10.32
C TRP A 382 -15.92 19.11 11.17
N GLU A 383 -15.17 18.12 11.68
CA GLU A 383 -15.68 17.06 12.57
C GLU A 383 -15.57 17.44 14.07
N GLY A 384 -15.06 18.61 14.35
CA GLY A 384 -14.76 19.10 15.69
C GLY A 384 -13.28 18.90 16.07
N PRO A 385 -12.74 19.75 16.96
CA PRO A 385 -11.33 19.75 17.31
C PRO A 385 -10.94 18.48 18.06
N ALA A 386 -9.70 18.01 17.85
CA ALA A 386 -9.11 16.92 18.64
C ALA A 386 -9.05 17.29 20.14
N GLN A 387 -9.07 16.27 21.02
CA GLN A 387 -8.98 16.50 22.49
C GLN A 387 -7.59 17.01 22.91
N TYR A 388 -6.52 16.44 22.35
CA TYR A 388 -5.18 16.98 22.56
C TYR A 388 -5.03 18.34 21.87
N HIS A 389 -4.37 19.28 22.57
CA HIS A 389 -4.05 20.60 22.02
C HIS A 389 -2.81 20.53 21.14
N ASP A 390 -1.77 19.84 21.63
CA ASP A 390 -0.48 19.69 20.98
C ASP A 390 -0.17 18.22 20.69
N TYR A 391 0.44 17.99 19.53
CA TYR A 391 0.97 16.69 19.11
C TYR A 391 2.43 16.86 18.74
N TYR A 392 3.31 16.08 19.37
CA TYR A 392 4.72 16.04 19.05
C TYR A 392 5.12 14.66 18.54
N MET A 393 5.82 14.62 17.43
CA MET A 393 6.59 13.46 17.01
C MET A 393 8.06 13.74 17.31
N ARG A 394 8.63 13.11 18.34
CA ARG A 394 10.03 13.24 18.71
C ARG A 394 10.89 12.21 17.97
N ILE A 395 12.07 12.64 17.54
CA ILE A 395 13.02 11.76 16.86
C ILE A 395 13.90 11.09 17.90
N ILE A 396 13.69 9.80 18.13
CA ILE A 396 14.41 8.97 19.09
C ILE A 396 14.85 7.68 18.39
N PRO A 397 16.04 7.64 17.76
CA PRO A 397 16.47 6.51 16.93
C PRO A 397 16.58 5.18 17.68
N GLU A 398 17.01 5.23 18.95
CA GLU A 398 17.30 4.04 19.73
C GLU A 398 16.04 3.49 20.41
N LEU A 399 15.63 2.27 20.07
CA LEU A 399 14.43 1.61 20.62
C LEU A 399 14.48 1.46 22.14
N PHE A 400 15.66 1.23 22.71
CA PHE A 400 15.83 1.17 24.17
C PHE A 400 15.55 2.52 24.82
N THR A 401 15.99 3.61 24.23
CA THR A 401 15.71 4.97 24.70
C THR A 401 14.20 5.27 24.62
N GLN A 402 13.53 4.84 23.54
CA GLN A 402 12.07 4.97 23.44
C GLN A 402 11.35 4.23 24.58
N GLU A 403 11.79 3.00 24.92
CA GLU A 403 11.22 2.26 26.06
C GLU A 403 11.41 3.01 27.39
N VAL A 404 12.61 3.51 27.65
CA VAL A 404 12.91 4.28 28.87
C VAL A 404 12.04 5.54 28.95
N GLU A 405 11.96 6.30 27.88
CA GLU A 405 11.15 7.52 27.82
C GLU A 405 9.64 7.24 27.97
N PHE A 406 9.16 6.13 27.39
CA PHE A 406 7.79 5.69 27.61
C PHE A 406 7.52 5.35 29.07
N ARG A 407 8.38 4.56 29.70
CA ARG A 407 8.24 4.17 31.12
C ARG A 407 8.38 5.34 32.09
N THR A 408 9.11 6.38 31.70
CA THR A 408 9.21 7.63 32.44
C THR A 408 8.11 8.64 32.06
N GLY A 409 7.17 8.32 31.12
CA GLY A 409 6.06 9.17 30.66
C GLY A 409 6.50 10.38 29.85
N ALA A 410 7.73 10.38 29.36
CA ALA A 410 8.21 11.42 28.45
C ALA A 410 7.59 11.29 27.05
N ILE A 411 7.17 10.07 26.68
CA ILE A 411 6.33 9.79 25.50
C ILE A 411 5.09 8.99 25.93
N ASP A 412 4.00 9.08 25.16
CA ASP A 412 2.69 8.54 25.52
C ASP A 412 2.37 7.19 24.88
N PHE A 413 3.15 6.80 23.88
CA PHE A 413 2.94 5.60 23.07
C PHE A 413 4.25 4.83 22.89
N TYR A 414 4.17 3.50 22.96
CA TYR A 414 5.31 2.62 22.72
C TYR A 414 4.91 1.39 21.90
N ALA A 415 5.68 1.08 20.87
CA ALA A 415 5.59 -0.16 20.12
C ALA A 415 6.54 -1.20 20.74
N ALA A 416 5.99 -2.08 21.58
CA ALA A 416 6.80 -3.05 22.32
C ALA A 416 7.47 -4.08 21.41
N GLN A 417 8.74 -4.38 21.64
CA GLN A 417 9.43 -5.45 20.96
C GLN A 417 8.91 -6.81 21.46
N PRO A 418 8.91 -7.89 20.64
CA PRO A 418 8.33 -9.16 21.02
C PRO A 418 8.77 -9.68 22.40
N HIS A 419 10.05 -9.59 22.74
CA HIS A 419 10.59 -10.05 24.04
C HIS A 419 10.20 -9.18 25.24
N GLN A 420 9.57 -8.02 25.01
CA GLN A 420 9.15 -7.08 26.07
C GLN A 420 7.65 -7.21 26.37
N VAL A 421 6.88 -7.80 25.49
CA VAL A 421 5.40 -7.80 25.52
C VAL A 421 4.86 -8.36 26.83
N ASP A 422 5.40 -9.48 27.34
CA ASP A 422 4.95 -10.08 28.60
C ASP A 422 5.12 -9.16 29.82
N ARG A 423 6.13 -8.29 29.81
CA ARG A 423 6.30 -7.29 30.85
C ARG A 423 5.10 -6.34 30.91
N TYR A 424 4.67 -5.83 29.76
CA TYR A 424 3.54 -4.90 29.67
C TYR A 424 2.18 -5.56 29.89
N LYS A 425 2.01 -6.81 29.47
CA LYS A 425 0.80 -7.60 29.71
C LYS A 425 0.52 -7.76 31.21
N ASN A 426 1.56 -7.90 32.01
CA ASN A 426 1.47 -8.15 33.45
C ASN A 426 1.54 -6.87 34.30
N ASP A 427 1.78 -5.69 33.71
CA ASP A 427 1.86 -4.42 34.43
C ASP A 427 0.50 -3.71 34.46
N PRO A 428 -0.10 -3.49 35.66
CA PRO A 428 -1.40 -2.86 35.76
C PRO A 428 -1.42 -1.37 35.39
N THR A 429 -0.28 -0.72 35.23
CA THR A 429 -0.15 0.68 34.87
C THR A 429 -0.51 0.95 33.41
N TYR A 430 -0.33 -0.07 32.55
CA TYR A 430 -0.47 0.07 31.12
C TYR A 430 -1.72 -0.64 30.59
N GLN A 431 -2.19 -0.16 29.45
CA GLN A 431 -3.07 -0.90 28.53
C GLN A 431 -2.26 -1.29 27.29
N TRP A 432 -2.46 -2.49 26.83
CA TRP A 432 -1.72 -3.05 25.70
C TRP A 432 -2.67 -3.63 24.66
N PHE A 433 -2.29 -3.54 23.41
CA PHE A 433 -3.08 -3.93 22.26
C PHE A 433 -2.17 -4.66 21.26
N SER A 434 -2.37 -5.97 21.11
CA SER A 434 -1.70 -6.76 20.08
C SER A 434 -2.62 -6.99 18.91
N SER A 435 -2.17 -6.64 17.73
CA SER A 435 -2.93 -6.83 16.49
C SER A 435 -2.07 -7.36 15.37
N LEU A 436 -2.69 -8.13 14.46
CA LEU A 436 -2.07 -8.44 13.19
C LEU A 436 -2.04 -7.18 12.32
N GLY A 437 -0.85 -6.79 11.89
CA GLY A 437 -0.69 -5.84 10.81
C GLY A 437 -0.97 -6.47 9.44
N PHE A 438 -0.62 -5.74 8.41
CA PHE A 438 -0.73 -6.22 7.01
C PHE A 438 0.60 -6.81 6.50
N ALA A 439 1.51 -7.21 7.40
CA ALA A 439 2.82 -7.74 7.04
C ALA A 439 2.88 -9.26 7.20
N TYR A 440 3.77 -9.88 6.44
CA TYR A 440 4.16 -11.28 6.65
C TYR A 440 5.65 -11.49 6.37
N THR A 441 6.23 -12.49 7.03
CA THR A 441 7.62 -12.93 6.89
C THR A 441 7.67 -14.25 6.14
N TYR A 442 8.64 -14.38 5.24
CA TYR A 442 8.75 -15.55 4.36
C TYR A 442 10.20 -15.86 3.98
N ILE A 443 10.41 -17.07 3.46
CA ILE A 443 11.59 -17.44 2.69
C ILE A 443 11.17 -17.54 1.23
N GLY A 444 11.74 -16.70 0.36
CA GLY A 444 11.45 -16.68 -1.08
C GLY A 444 12.52 -17.48 -1.85
N TYR A 445 12.10 -18.28 -2.81
CA TYR A 445 12.95 -19.06 -3.69
C TYR A 445 13.00 -18.48 -5.09
N ASN A 446 14.18 -18.41 -5.71
CA ASN A 446 14.27 -17.98 -7.11
C ASN A 446 13.75 -19.07 -8.05
N ASN A 447 12.49 -18.95 -8.44
CA ASN A 447 11.77 -19.95 -9.27
C ASN A 447 12.36 -20.11 -10.68
N ARG A 448 13.21 -19.16 -11.14
CA ARG A 448 13.91 -19.26 -12.43
C ARG A 448 15.06 -20.27 -12.38
N LYS A 449 15.56 -20.58 -11.18
CA LYS A 449 16.67 -21.55 -11.03
C LYS A 449 16.14 -22.96 -11.09
N PRO A 450 16.78 -23.87 -11.86
CA PRO A 450 16.32 -25.26 -12.00
C PRO A 450 16.12 -25.99 -10.68
N LEU A 451 16.91 -25.64 -9.65
CA LEU A 451 16.82 -26.20 -8.31
C LEU A 451 15.47 -25.95 -7.65
N PHE A 452 14.83 -24.81 -7.93
CA PHE A 452 13.57 -24.39 -7.33
C PHE A 452 12.40 -24.34 -8.33
N ALA A 453 12.57 -24.83 -9.54
CA ALA A 453 11.51 -24.81 -10.55
C ALA A 453 10.31 -25.70 -10.17
N ASP A 454 10.59 -26.85 -9.53
CA ASP A 454 9.56 -27.78 -9.09
C ASP A 454 8.90 -27.35 -7.76
N PRO A 455 7.56 -27.16 -7.72
CA PRO A 455 6.84 -26.87 -6.48
C PRO A 455 7.05 -27.93 -5.38
N MET A 456 7.21 -29.20 -5.74
CA MET A 456 7.47 -30.28 -4.77
C MET A 456 8.73 -30.04 -3.95
N ILE A 457 9.79 -29.52 -4.58
CA ILE A 457 11.04 -29.17 -3.91
C ILE A 457 10.82 -28.03 -2.92
N ARG A 458 10.12 -26.97 -3.35
CA ARG A 458 9.86 -25.82 -2.50
C ARG A 458 8.97 -26.19 -1.31
N THR A 459 7.96 -27.03 -1.55
CA THR A 459 7.10 -27.59 -0.49
C THR A 459 7.91 -28.40 0.52
N ALA A 460 8.79 -29.28 0.05
CA ALA A 460 9.67 -30.06 0.91
C ALA A 460 10.57 -29.19 1.79
N LEU A 461 11.16 -28.14 1.21
CA LEU A 461 11.95 -27.17 1.99
C LEU A 461 11.12 -26.48 3.07
N GLY A 462 9.87 -26.13 2.78
CA GLY A 462 8.94 -25.55 3.76
C GLY A 462 8.55 -26.54 4.87
N MET A 463 8.25 -27.79 4.53
CA MET A 463 7.92 -28.86 5.50
C MET A 463 9.04 -29.15 6.51
N ALA A 464 10.28 -28.88 6.16
CA ALA A 464 11.43 -29.07 7.04
C ALA A 464 11.55 -28.00 8.13
N ILE A 465 10.80 -26.91 8.07
CA ILE A 465 10.90 -25.77 8.99
C ILE A 465 9.77 -25.81 10.02
N ASN A 466 10.13 -25.86 11.31
CA ASN A 466 9.16 -25.77 12.40
C ASN A 466 8.78 -24.30 12.67
N VAL A 467 7.72 -23.83 12.00
CA VAL A 467 7.26 -22.45 12.13
C VAL A 467 6.69 -22.16 13.53
N ASP A 468 6.11 -23.15 14.21
CA ASP A 468 5.56 -22.99 15.55
C ASP A 468 6.66 -22.74 16.60
N GLU A 469 7.82 -23.41 16.45
CA GLU A 469 9.01 -23.11 17.26
C GLU A 469 9.56 -21.70 16.98
N ILE A 470 9.58 -21.28 15.73
CA ILE A 470 9.97 -19.90 15.36
C ILE A 470 9.04 -18.89 16.07
N ILE A 471 7.74 -19.10 16.01
CA ILE A 471 6.77 -18.21 16.66
C ILE A 471 6.98 -18.22 18.18
N THR A 472 7.14 -19.38 18.79
CA THR A 472 7.26 -19.53 20.23
C THR A 472 8.56 -18.93 20.77
N TYR A 473 9.70 -19.27 20.16
CA TYR A 473 11.01 -18.99 20.76
C TYR A 473 11.75 -17.82 20.11
N LEU A 474 11.53 -17.52 18.83
CA LEU A 474 12.20 -16.40 18.18
C LEU A 474 11.42 -15.10 18.29
N VAL A 475 10.09 -15.17 18.12
CA VAL A 475 9.22 -13.98 18.23
C VAL A 475 8.33 -14.00 19.47
N TYR A 476 8.62 -14.86 20.46
CA TYR A 476 8.01 -14.87 21.80
C TYR A 476 6.47 -14.97 21.78
N GLY A 477 5.91 -15.70 20.82
CA GLY A 477 4.45 -15.80 20.63
C GLY A 477 3.83 -14.61 19.88
N GLU A 478 4.61 -13.56 19.56
CA GLU A 478 4.13 -12.37 18.86
C GLU A 478 4.13 -12.58 17.32
N GLY A 479 3.46 -13.63 16.88
CA GLY A 479 3.27 -13.98 15.48
C GLY A 479 2.14 -14.98 15.28
N LYS A 480 1.57 -15.01 14.10
CA LYS A 480 0.54 -15.95 13.69
C LYS A 480 0.91 -16.59 12.36
N ARG A 481 0.90 -17.92 12.26
CA ARG A 481 1.22 -18.61 11.01
C ARG A 481 0.36 -18.09 9.86
N THR A 482 0.96 -17.95 8.68
CA THR A 482 0.22 -17.54 7.47
C THR A 482 0.41 -18.54 6.33
N THR A 483 -0.59 -18.66 5.45
CA THR A 483 -0.60 -19.60 4.34
C THR A 483 -0.40 -18.96 2.98
N GLY A 484 -0.32 -17.62 2.93
CA GLY A 484 -0.20 -16.94 1.64
C GLY A 484 -0.06 -15.43 1.77
N PRO A 485 -0.22 -14.71 0.64
CA PRO A 485 0.15 -13.30 0.53
C PRO A 485 -0.86 -12.31 1.09
N TYR A 486 -2.10 -12.74 1.35
CA TYR A 486 -3.13 -11.83 1.83
C TYR A 486 -3.05 -11.64 3.36
N PRO A 487 -3.30 -10.42 3.89
CA PRO A 487 -3.38 -10.21 5.32
C PRO A 487 -4.53 -10.98 5.96
N GLN A 488 -4.28 -11.66 7.06
CA GLN A 488 -5.24 -12.57 7.71
C GLN A 488 -6.47 -11.87 8.31
N ASN A 489 -6.38 -10.58 8.58
CA ASN A 489 -7.46 -9.74 9.09
C ASN A 489 -8.32 -9.11 7.99
N THR A 490 -8.10 -9.49 6.72
CA THR A 490 -8.93 -9.10 5.59
C THR A 490 -9.81 -10.26 5.12
N GLU A 491 -10.89 -9.96 4.41
CA GLU A 491 -11.76 -10.96 3.80
C GLU A 491 -11.13 -11.68 2.59
N TRP A 492 -10.00 -11.14 2.10
CA TRP A 492 -9.25 -11.69 0.98
C TRP A 492 -8.47 -12.96 1.36
N TYR A 493 -8.21 -13.14 2.65
CA TYR A 493 -7.52 -14.31 3.16
C TYR A 493 -8.46 -15.51 3.27
N ASP A 494 -8.14 -16.62 2.62
CA ASP A 494 -8.91 -17.86 2.74
C ASP A 494 -8.52 -18.62 4.02
N GLN A 495 -9.35 -18.52 5.04
CA GLN A 495 -9.15 -19.18 6.33
C GLN A 495 -9.26 -20.72 6.25
N SER A 496 -9.77 -21.28 5.15
CA SER A 496 -9.93 -22.72 4.98
C SER A 496 -8.64 -23.44 4.58
N ILE A 497 -7.63 -22.71 4.15
CA ILE A 497 -6.34 -23.26 3.74
C ILE A 497 -5.58 -23.78 4.96
N GLN A 498 -5.22 -25.06 4.93
CA GLN A 498 -4.47 -25.68 6.01
C GLN A 498 -3.01 -25.25 5.98
N GLN A 499 -2.43 -25.03 7.17
CA GLN A 499 -1.02 -24.71 7.34
C GLN A 499 -0.13 -25.86 6.84
N LEU A 500 0.97 -25.51 6.17
CA LEU A 500 1.97 -26.49 5.80
C LEU A 500 2.52 -27.15 7.06
N GLN A 501 2.37 -28.48 7.15
CA GLN A 501 2.77 -29.22 8.34
C GLN A 501 4.27 -29.37 8.44
N TYR A 502 4.81 -29.28 9.66
CA TYR A 502 6.20 -29.62 9.94
C TYR A 502 6.39 -31.13 9.86
N ASP A 503 7.07 -31.61 8.85
CA ASP A 503 7.35 -33.02 8.61
C ASP A 503 8.69 -33.18 7.88
N PRO A 504 9.83 -33.21 8.61
CA PRO A 504 11.14 -33.36 7.99
C PRO A 504 11.35 -34.70 7.27
N GLU A 505 10.66 -35.77 7.73
CA GLU A 505 10.78 -37.10 7.09
C GLU A 505 10.02 -37.11 5.77
N GLY A 506 8.78 -36.58 5.74
CA GLY A 506 8.02 -36.35 4.51
C GLY A 506 8.73 -35.37 3.56
N ALA A 507 9.37 -34.33 4.09
CA ALA A 507 10.19 -33.42 3.28
C ALA A 507 11.30 -34.17 2.53
N ARG A 508 12.06 -35.02 3.25
CA ARG A 508 13.11 -35.83 2.62
C ARG A 508 12.54 -36.82 1.60
N ALA A 509 11.44 -37.50 1.91
CA ALA A 509 10.76 -38.39 0.97
C ALA A 509 10.31 -37.68 -0.33
N ASN A 510 9.81 -36.45 -0.23
CA ASN A 510 9.47 -35.63 -1.41
C ASN A 510 10.73 -35.32 -2.24
N LEU A 511 11.83 -34.94 -1.62
CA LEU A 511 13.10 -34.69 -2.30
C LEU A 511 13.66 -35.97 -2.98
N GLU A 512 13.52 -37.11 -2.32
CA GLU A 512 13.91 -38.42 -2.89
C GLU A 512 13.02 -38.77 -4.10
N THR A 513 11.72 -38.49 -4.04
CA THR A 513 10.80 -38.64 -5.16
C THR A 513 11.16 -37.72 -6.34
N ALA A 514 11.65 -36.51 -6.06
CA ALA A 514 12.20 -35.58 -7.06
C ALA A 514 13.58 -36.00 -7.61
N GLY A 515 14.10 -37.16 -7.16
CA GLY A 515 15.34 -37.76 -7.66
C GLY A 515 16.60 -37.41 -6.87
N TRP A 516 16.48 -36.72 -5.73
CA TRP A 516 17.59 -36.40 -4.84
C TRP A 516 17.85 -37.56 -3.88
N LYS A 517 19.07 -38.13 -3.85
CA LYS A 517 19.43 -39.25 -3.02
C LYS A 517 20.53 -38.88 -2.05
N MET A 518 20.50 -39.43 -0.82
CA MET A 518 21.52 -39.20 0.18
C MET A 518 22.84 -39.84 -0.26
N ASN A 519 23.93 -39.09 -0.24
CA ASN A 519 25.26 -39.57 -0.51
C ASN A 519 25.96 -40.05 0.80
N GLN A 520 27.20 -40.54 0.70
CA GLN A 520 27.95 -41.06 1.85
C GLN A 520 28.30 -39.99 2.90
N ASP A 521 28.35 -38.72 2.47
CA ASP A 521 28.67 -37.58 3.34
C ASP A 521 27.42 -37.00 4.05
N GLY A 522 26.25 -37.61 3.82
CA GLY A 522 24.98 -37.16 4.42
C GLY A 522 24.30 -35.99 3.72
N TRP A 523 24.66 -35.73 2.45
CA TRP A 523 24.05 -34.71 1.63
C TRP A 523 23.18 -35.30 0.53
N LEU A 524 22.07 -34.65 0.20
CA LEU A 524 21.27 -35.00 -0.96
C LEU A 524 22.03 -34.65 -2.23
N GLN A 525 22.00 -35.56 -3.20
CA GLN A 525 22.70 -35.45 -4.48
C GLN A 525 21.83 -35.96 -5.62
N LYS A 526 21.88 -35.26 -6.76
CA LYS A 526 21.24 -35.65 -8.03
C LYS A 526 22.18 -35.35 -9.18
N ASP A 527 22.38 -36.31 -10.08
CA ASP A 527 23.27 -36.19 -11.25
C ASP A 527 24.69 -35.71 -10.92
N GLY A 528 25.25 -36.21 -9.81
CA GLY A 528 26.59 -35.86 -9.31
C GLY A 528 26.69 -34.48 -8.62
N LYS A 529 25.58 -33.72 -8.54
CA LYS A 529 25.55 -32.40 -7.89
C LYS A 529 24.87 -32.46 -6.52
N ILE A 530 25.52 -31.91 -5.51
CA ILE A 530 24.94 -31.77 -4.16
C ILE A 530 23.77 -30.75 -4.21
N PHE A 531 22.74 -31.02 -3.43
CA PHE A 531 21.69 -30.02 -3.18
C PHE A 531 22.22 -28.89 -2.32
N GLU A 532 22.75 -27.88 -2.96
CA GLU A 532 23.42 -26.77 -2.31
C GLU A 532 22.91 -25.44 -2.88
N PHE A 533 22.65 -24.48 -2.00
CA PHE A 533 22.26 -23.11 -2.38
C PHE A 533 22.65 -22.07 -1.32
N THR A 534 22.57 -20.79 -1.66
CA THR A 534 22.85 -19.69 -0.75
C THR A 534 21.54 -19.02 -0.32
N LEU A 535 21.37 -18.88 1.00
CA LEU A 535 20.27 -18.11 1.61
C LEU A 535 20.80 -16.74 2.05
N ILE A 536 20.18 -15.68 1.58
CA ILE A 536 20.62 -14.31 1.88
C ILE A 536 19.58 -13.51 2.65
N THR A 537 20.01 -12.51 3.41
CA THR A 537 19.17 -11.51 4.04
C THR A 537 19.92 -10.20 4.27
N ASN A 538 19.21 -9.16 4.76
CA ASN A 538 19.83 -7.88 5.09
C ASN A 538 20.44 -7.85 6.50
N ASN A 539 21.43 -6.99 6.68
CA ASN A 539 21.93 -6.62 7.99
C ASN A 539 20.91 -5.70 8.72
N GLY A 540 21.05 -5.53 10.02
CA GLY A 540 20.20 -4.66 10.84
C GLY A 540 18.87 -5.29 11.29
N ASN A 541 18.53 -6.53 10.83
CA ASN A 541 17.36 -7.26 11.29
C ASN A 541 17.75 -8.58 11.98
N PRO A 542 17.86 -8.61 13.34
CA PRO A 542 18.29 -9.79 14.06
C PRO A 542 17.32 -10.98 13.91
N ILE A 543 16.03 -10.72 13.78
CA ILE A 543 15.02 -11.79 13.60
C ILE A 543 15.26 -12.52 12.28
N ARG A 544 15.44 -11.79 11.16
CA ARG A 544 15.73 -12.41 9.85
C ARG A 544 17.03 -13.20 9.86
N LYS A 545 18.07 -12.68 10.51
CA LYS A 545 19.36 -13.37 10.65
C LYS A 545 19.21 -14.67 11.44
N ASN A 546 18.45 -14.66 12.53
CA ASN A 546 18.19 -15.88 13.31
C ASN A 546 17.33 -16.88 12.54
N LEU A 547 16.29 -16.41 11.81
CA LEU A 547 15.51 -17.24 10.90
C LEU A 547 16.37 -17.97 9.87
N MET A 548 17.33 -17.27 9.27
CA MET A 548 18.27 -17.83 8.31
C MET A 548 19.08 -18.98 8.92
N THR A 549 19.55 -18.80 10.17
CA THR A 549 20.28 -19.84 10.91
C THR A 549 19.40 -21.04 11.25
N ILE A 550 18.15 -20.79 11.67
CA ILE A 550 17.16 -21.85 11.97
C ILE A 550 16.87 -22.67 10.70
N ALA A 551 16.61 -22.01 9.58
CA ALA A 551 16.33 -22.64 8.30
C ALA A 551 17.55 -23.49 7.81
N GLN A 552 18.76 -22.94 7.87
CA GLN A 552 19.99 -23.65 7.54
C GLN A 552 20.11 -24.95 8.35
N ASN A 553 19.88 -24.88 9.67
CA ASN A 553 19.96 -26.06 10.55
C ASN A 553 18.83 -27.06 10.27
N ALA A 554 17.62 -26.60 9.97
CA ALA A 554 16.51 -27.47 9.62
C ALA A 554 16.79 -28.24 8.31
N TRP A 555 17.25 -27.56 7.29
CA TRP A 555 17.59 -28.17 6.00
C TRP A 555 18.77 -29.09 6.05
N LYS A 556 19.78 -28.79 6.89
CA LYS A 556 20.91 -29.71 7.14
C LYS A 556 20.43 -31.06 7.64
N LYS A 557 19.41 -31.10 8.51
CA LYS A 557 18.87 -32.38 9.06
C LYS A 557 18.26 -33.28 7.97
N ILE A 558 17.78 -32.69 6.88
CA ILE A 558 17.25 -33.45 5.74
C ILE A 558 18.24 -33.63 4.59
N GLY A 559 19.52 -33.27 4.80
CA GLY A 559 20.60 -33.47 3.84
C GLY A 559 20.75 -32.36 2.79
N VAL A 560 20.16 -31.20 2.99
CA VAL A 560 20.30 -30.01 2.11
C VAL A 560 21.40 -29.11 2.67
N LYS A 561 22.36 -28.75 1.83
CA LYS A 561 23.48 -27.88 2.18
C LYS A 561 23.13 -26.42 1.87
N VAL A 562 23.21 -25.54 2.87
CA VAL A 562 22.86 -24.12 2.71
C VAL A 562 24.00 -23.24 3.21
N ASN A 563 24.45 -22.33 2.35
CA ASN A 563 25.36 -21.26 2.71
C ASN A 563 24.55 -20.03 3.09
N THR A 564 25.02 -19.25 4.07
CA THR A 564 24.28 -18.06 4.52
C THR A 564 25.12 -16.80 4.32
N GLN A 565 24.51 -15.72 3.80
CA GLN A 565 25.17 -14.43 3.62
C GLN A 565 24.27 -13.28 4.05
N VAL A 566 24.86 -12.25 4.63
CA VAL A 566 24.16 -11.06 5.14
C VAL A 566 24.80 -9.82 4.52
N PHE A 567 23.96 -8.93 3.97
CA PHE A 567 24.42 -7.74 3.27
C PHE A 567 23.87 -6.47 3.90
N GLU A 568 24.50 -5.33 3.67
CA GLU A 568 23.91 -4.03 3.91
C GLU A 568 22.65 -3.87 3.07
N TRP A 569 21.65 -3.09 3.57
CA TRP A 569 20.31 -3.02 2.97
C TRP A 569 20.32 -2.59 1.49
N ALA A 570 21.08 -1.53 1.15
CA ALA A 570 21.10 -1.03 -0.22
C ALA A 570 21.79 -2.03 -1.17
N VAL A 571 22.89 -2.66 -0.75
CA VAL A 571 23.59 -3.73 -1.48
C VAL A 571 22.67 -4.94 -1.67
N PHE A 572 21.99 -5.37 -0.58
CA PHE A 572 21.05 -6.47 -0.62
C PHE A 572 19.94 -6.26 -1.65
N LEU A 573 19.36 -5.05 -1.69
CA LEU A 573 18.31 -4.74 -2.65
C LEU A 573 18.86 -4.57 -4.08
N ASN A 574 19.88 -3.73 -4.26
CA ASN A 574 20.29 -3.31 -5.60
C ASN A 574 21.06 -4.38 -6.35
N ASP A 575 21.92 -5.14 -5.65
CA ASP A 575 22.81 -6.11 -6.30
C ASP A 575 22.19 -7.50 -6.39
N PHE A 576 21.27 -7.86 -5.48
CA PHE A 576 20.72 -9.21 -5.42
C PHE A 576 19.21 -9.26 -5.69
N VAL A 577 18.39 -8.59 -4.88
CA VAL A 577 16.93 -8.73 -4.97
C VAL A 577 16.39 -8.13 -6.28
N ASN A 578 16.74 -6.89 -6.57
CA ASN A 578 16.26 -6.17 -7.75
C ASN A 578 16.81 -6.71 -9.08
N THR A 579 17.96 -7.37 -9.05
CA THR A 579 18.55 -8.02 -10.22
C THR A 579 18.07 -9.46 -10.39
N GLY A 580 17.55 -10.07 -9.31
CA GLY A 580 17.20 -11.48 -9.26
C GLY A 580 18.44 -12.40 -9.16
N ASP A 581 19.60 -11.88 -8.75
CA ASP A 581 20.85 -12.66 -8.57
C ASP A 581 20.97 -13.24 -7.16
N PHE A 582 20.10 -14.17 -6.83
CA PHE A 582 20.10 -14.90 -5.58
C PHE A 582 19.54 -16.32 -5.78
N ASP A 583 19.76 -17.20 -4.80
CA ASP A 583 19.12 -18.53 -4.76
C ASP A 583 17.83 -18.46 -3.92
N ALA A 584 17.96 -18.07 -2.66
CA ALA A 584 16.83 -17.87 -1.75
C ALA A 584 17.08 -16.67 -0.82
N VAL A 585 15.98 -16.05 -0.34
CA VAL A 585 16.02 -14.84 0.50
C VAL A 585 15.12 -14.99 1.72
N VAL A 586 15.50 -14.41 2.87
CA VAL A 586 14.59 -14.17 4.00
C VAL A 586 14.18 -12.73 3.97
N LEU A 587 12.88 -12.47 3.78
CA LEU A 587 12.30 -11.13 3.71
C LEU A 587 10.89 -11.07 4.35
N GLY A 588 10.27 -9.93 4.27
CA GLY A 588 8.87 -9.70 4.62
C GLY A 588 8.24 -8.70 3.65
N TRP A 589 6.95 -8.85 3.43
CA TRP A 589 6.13 -7.87 2.76
C TRP A 589 5.26 -7.10 3.74
N SER A 590 5.05 -5.83 3.48
CA SER A 590 3.97 -5.02 4.06
C SER A 590 2.95 -4.78 2.95
N MET A 591 1.75 -5.31 3.13
CA MET A 591 0.67 -5.27 2.15
C MET A 591 -0.28 -4.12 2.44
N GLY A 592 -1.06 -3.70 1.44
CA GLY A 592 -2.23 -2.86 1.65
C GLY A 592 -3.47 -3.68 1.99
N ILE A 593 -4.59 -2.99 2.15
CA ILE A 593 -5.91 -3.62 2.30
C ILE A 593 -6.51 -4.06 0.97
N ASP A 594 -5.98 -3.55 -0.13
CA ASP A 594 -6.43 -3.86 -1.49
C ASP A 594 -6.00 -5.27 -1.88
N PRO A 595 -6.86 -6.06 -2.56
CA PRO A 595 -6.51 -7.40 -3.00
C PRO A 595 -5.61 -7.45 -4.24
N ASP A 596 -5.20 -6.32 -4.79
CA ASP A 596 -4.33 -6.27 -5.98
C ASP A 596 -2.92 -6.76 -5.67
N LEU A 597 -2.57 -7.92 -6.19
CA LEU A 597 -1.25 -8.53 -6.06
C LEU A 597 -0.41 -8.44 -7.35
N TYR A 598 -0.82 -7.64 -8.33
CA TYR A 598 -0.21 -7.63 -9.66
C TYR A 598 1.29 -7.39 -9.65
N GLN A 599 1.75 -6.37 -8.92
CA GLN A 599 3.16 -5.99 -8.90
C GLN A 599 4.07 -7.07 -8.32
N ILE A 600 3.56 -7.85 -7.36
CA ILE A 600 4.37 -8.84 -6.62
C ILE A 600 4.28 -10.23 -7.27
N TRP A 601 3.14 -10.58 -7.88
CA TRP A 601 2.86 -11.96 -8.26
C TRP A 601 2.61 -12.20 -9.74
N HIS A 602 2.27 -11.17 -10.54
CA HIS A 602 2.05 -11.36 -11.97
C HIS A 602 3.37 -11.61 -12.70
N SER A 603 3.41 -12.57 -13.61
CA SER A 603 4.64 -12.97 -14.32
C SER A 603 5.29 -11.84 -15.12
N SER A 604 4.50 -10.88 -15.64
CA SER A 604 5.04 -9.70 -16.33
C SER A 604 5.86 -8.77 -15.44
N GLN A 605 5.77 -8.93 -14.12
CA GLN A 605 6.49 -8.14 -13.11
C GLN A 605 7.75 -8.84 -12.60
N ALA A 606 8.25 -9.82 -13.35
CA ALA A 606 9.43 -10.61 -13.00
C ALA A 606 10.76 -10.09 -13.61
N GLY A 607 10.73 -8.95 -14.27
CA GLY A 607 11.93 -8.28 -14.82
C GLY A 607 12.80 -7.62 -13.74
N PRO A 608 13.99 -7.14 -14.11
CA PRO A 608 14.84 -6.36 -13.22
C PRO A 608 14.11 -5.13 -12.66
N GLN A 609 14.36 -4.80 -11.41
CA GLN A 609 13.72 -3.67 -10.69
C GLN A 609 12.20 -3.83 -10.47
N GLN A 610 11.62 -4.99 -10.77
CA GLN A 610 10.21 -5.30 -10.53
C GLN A 610 10.03 -6.17 -9.29
N LEU A 611 8.81 -6.17 -8.72
CA LEU A 611 8.58 -6.74 -7.40
C LEU A 611 8.34 -8.26 -7.37
N ASN A 612 8.07 -8.89 -8.53
CA ASN A 612 8.09 -10.35 -8.64
C ASN A 612 9.53 -10.85 -8.80
N PHE A 613 10.40 -10.45 -7.89
CA PHE A 613 11.84 -10.76 -7.96
C PHE A 613 12.18 -12.25 -7.83
N VAL A 614 11.29 -13.07 -7.27
CA VAL A 614 11.45 -14.54 -7.25
C VAL A 614 11.12 -15.19 -8.59
N GLY A 615 10.55 -14.47 -9.54
CA GLY A 615 10.23 -14.99 -10.86
C GLY A 615 9.10 -16.02 -10.85
N TYR A 616 8.12 -15.87 -9.97
CA TYR A 616 6.92 -16.72 -9.98
C TYR A 616 6.20 -16.60 -11.33
N HIS A 617 5.85 -17.72 -11.91
CA HIS A 617 5.15 -17.80 -13.18
C HIS A 617 4.12 -18.91 -13.16
N ASN A 618 2.83 -18.54 -13.22
CA ASN A 618 1.72 -19.46 -13.37
C ASN A 618 0.61 -18.75 -14.17
N PRO A 619 0.29 -19.20 -15.40
CA PRO A 619 -0.70 -18.55 -16.25
C PRO A 619 -2.09 -18.43 -15.61
N LYS A 620 -2.50 -19.41 -14.77
CA LYS A 620 -3.77 -19.34 -14.04
C LYS A 620 -3.75 -18.27 -12.94
N ALA A 621 -2.60 -18.08 -12.27
CA ALA A 621 -2.43 -17.01 -11.32
C ALA A 621 -2.47 -15.64 -12.01
N ASP A 622 -1.80 -15.50 -13.16
CA ASP A 622 -1.82 -14.26 -13.95
C ASP A 622 -3.25 -13.88 -14.36
N GLU A 623 -4.03 -14.84 -14.87
CA GLU A 623 -5.44 -14.62 -15.19
C GLU A 623 -6.26 -14.18 -13.97
N LEU A 624 -6.13 -14.88 -12.83
CA LEU A 624 -6.85 -14.52 -11.60
C LEU A 624 -6.47 -13.12 -11.11
N ILE A 625 -5.18 -12.76 -11.15
CA ILE A 625 -4.68 -11.45 -10.74
C ILE A 625 -5.30 -10.35 -11.60
N VAL A 626 -5.35 -10.54 -12.94
CA VAL A 626 -5.96 -9.55 -13.84
C VAL A 626 -7.46 -9.43 -13.56
N ARG A 627 -8.17 -10.54 -13.38
CA ARG A 627 -9.60 -10.53 -13.07
C ARG A 627 -9.91 -9.88 -11.73
N ILE A 628 -9.09 -10.11 -10.69
CA ILE A 628 -9.24 -9.45 -9.38
C ILE A 628 -9.16 -7.93 -9.53
N ARG A 629 -8.21 -7.41 -10.32
CA ARG A 629 -8.06 -5.97 -10.58
C ARG A 629 -9.22 -5.35 -11.35
N GLN A 630 -9.94 -6.15 -12.11
CA GLN A 630 -11.05 -5.71 -12.96
C GLN A 630 -12.42 -5.87 -12.30
N GLU A 631 -12.51 -6.63 -11.20
CA GLU A 631 -13.76 -6.96 -10.53
C GLU A 631 -14.18 -5.88 -9.52
N TYR A 632 -15.35 -5.32 -9.72
CA TYR A 632 -15.95 -4.32 -8.82
C TYR A 632 -16.99 -4.92 -7.87
N ASN A 633 -17.44 -6.15 -8.11
CA ASN A 633 -18.30 -6.87 -7.18
C ASN A 633 -17.46 -7.53 -6.09
N ARG A 634 -17.60 -7.06 -4.86
CA ARG A 634 -16.78 -7.46 -3.71
C ARG A 634 -16.86 -8.95 -3.40
N ASP A 635 -18.04 -9.58 -3.53
CA ASP A 635 -18.20 -11.01 -3.26
C ASP A 635 -17.51 -11.86 -4.34
N ARG A 636 -17.59 -11.47 -5.60
CA ARG A 636 -16.86 -12.12 -6.70
C ARG A 636 -15.36 -11.92 -6.55
N GLN A 637 -14.91 -10.72 -6.22
CA GLN A 637 -13.52 -10.40 -6.00
C GLN A 637 -12.94 -11.26 -4.87
N LYS A 638 -13.67 -11.43 -3.77
CA LYS A 638 -13.33 -12.33 -2.67
C LYS A 638 -13.20 -13.79 -3.13
N GLN A 639 -14.12 -14.29 -3.95
CA GLN A 639 -14.01 -15.65 -4.49
C GLN A 639 -12.77 -15.83 -5.38
N LEU A 640 -12.42 -14.83 -6.18
CA LEU A 640 -11.23 -14.85 -7.02
C LEU A 640 -9.94 -14.80 -6.17
N THR A 641 -9.91 -13.97 -5.13
CA THR A 641 -8.76 -13.90 -4.22
C THR A 641 -8.54 -15.20 -3.47
N HIS A 642 -9.60 -15.87 -3.02
CA HIS A 642 -9.48 -17.18 -2.37
C HIS A 642 -8.94 -18.26 -3.33
N LYS A 643 -9.33 -18.23 -4.61
CA LYS A 643 -8.75 -19.14 -5.64
C LYS A 643 -7.27 -18.84 -5.86
N LEU A 644 -6.89 -17.57 -5.98
CA LEU A 644 -5.50 -17.17 -6.13
C LEU A 644 -4.66 -17.55 -4.91
N HIS A 645 -5.18 -17.35 -3.72
CA HIS A 645 -4.51 -17.71 -2.47
C HIS A 645 -4.17 -19.20 -2.42
N ARG A 646 -5.16 -20.09 -2.75
CA ARG A 646 -4.93 -21.54 -2.82
C ARG A 646 -3.85 -21.89 -3.83
N LEU A 647 -3.91 -21.32 -5.01
CA LEU A 647 -2.93 -21.59 -6.07
C LEU A 647 -1.51 -21.21 -5.65
N ILE A 648 -1.33 -20.03 -5.07
CA ILE A 648 -0.02 -19.60 -4.55
C ILE A 648 0.45 -20.48 -3.39
N HIS A 649 -0.49 -20.92 -2.52
CA HIS A 649 -0.17 -21.84 -1.43
C HIS A 649 0.26 -23.23 -1.96
N GLU A 650 -0.39 -23.75 -2.99
CA GLU A 650 -0.04 -25.01 -3.62
C GLU A 650 1.30 -24.95 -4.35
N ASP A 651 1.59 -23.84 -5.03
CA ASP A 651 2.84 -23.65 -5.77
C ASP A 651 4.05 -23.35 -4.88
N GLN A 652 3.83 -22.91 -3.62
CA GLN A 652 4.88 -22.58 -2.65
C GLN A 652 6.06 -21.76 -3.22
N PRO A 653 5.84 -20.66 -3.96
CA PRO A 653 6.95 -19.80 -4.41
C PRO A 653 7.71 -19.20 -3.25
N TYR A 654 7.04 -19.06 -2.11
CA TYR A 654 7.58 -18.74 -0.79
C TYR A 654 7.24 -19.86 0.20
N THR A 655 8.11 -20.14 1.16
CA THR A 655 7.67 -20.70 2.42
C THR A 655 7.14 -19.56 3.27
N PHE A 656 5.80 -19.46 3.37
CA PHE A 656 5.15 -18.48 4.22
C PHE A 656 5.35 -18.90 5.68
N LEU A 657 5.88 -18.00 6.49
CA LEU A 657 6.18 -18.30 7.88
C LEU A 657 5.10 -17.77 8.81
N TYR A 658 5.12 -16.47 9.07
CA TYR A 658 4.16 -15.86 9.99
C TYR A 658 3.87 -14.39 9.64
N ALA A 659 2.70 -13.93 10.06
CA ALA A 659 2.34 -12.53 10.16
C ALA A 659 2.71 -12.06 11.57
N PRO A 660 3.55 -11.01 11.73
CA PRO A 660 3.94 -10.52 13.04
C PRO A 660 2.76 -9.82 13.73
N LEU A 661 2.66 -10.00 15.04
CA LEU A 661 1.83 -9.16 15.88
C LEU A 661 2.58 -7.87 16.20
N SER A 662 1.86 -6.76 16.17
CA SER A 662 2.34 -5.45 16.64
C SER A 662 1.66 -5.14 17.96
N THR A 663 2.44 -5.10 19.03
CA THR A 663 1.93 -4.78 20.37
C THR A 663 2.20 -3.32 20.68
N ARG A 664 1.12 -2.55 20.83
CA ARG A 664 1.11 -1.14 21.17
C ARG A 664 0.76 -0.98 22.64
N VAL A 665 1.47 -0.11 23.33
CA VAL A 665 1.33 0.11 24.78
C VAL A 665 1.05 1.60 25.05
N LEU A 666 0.06 1.85 25.91
CA LEU A 666 -0.35 3.17 26.35
C LEU A 666 -0.46 3.18 27.89
N ASP A 667 -0.26 4.35 28.52
CA ASP A 667 -0.64 4.54 29.91
C ASP A 667 -2.16 4.40 30.08
N LYS A 668 -2.63 3.77 31.16
CA LYS A 668 -4.06 3.66 31.48
C LYS A 668 -4.76 4.99 31.74
N LYS A 669 -4.00 6.05 31.99
CA LYS A 669 -4.53 7.41 32.10
C LYS A 669 -5.02 7.98 30.77
N ILE A 670 -4.65 7.37 29.64
CA ILE A 670 -5.14 7.77 28.32
C ILE A 670 -6.46 7.04 28.06
N VAL A 671 -7.52 7.80 27.87
CA VAL A 671 -8.89 7.31 27.76
C VAL A 671 -9.54 7.79 26.47
N LEU A 672 -10.59 7.10 26.06
CA LEU A 672 -11.50 7.54 25.01
C LEU A 672 -12.60 8.42 25.64
N VAL A 673 -12.83 9.61 25.07
CA VAL A 673 -13.92 10.51 25.49
C VAL A 673 -15.07 10.37 24.51
N GLU A 674 -16.23 9.99 25.02
CA GLU A 674 -17.49 9.96 24.27
C GLU A 674 -18.54 10.82 24.96
N LYS A 675 -19.58 11.20 24.23
CA LYS A 675 -20.76 11.86 24.81
C LYS A 675 -21.82 10.82 25.15
N GLY A 676 -22.20 10.77 26.41
CA GLY A 676 -23.30 9.95 26.87
C GLY A 676 -24.66 10.43 26.31
N PRO A 677 -25.75 9.65 26.53
CA PRO A 677 -27.10 10.00 26.11
C PRO A 677 -27.59 11.33 26.70
N ASP A 678 -27.07 11.74 27.86
CA ASP A 678 -27.37 13.00 28.56
C ASP A 678 -26.50 14.18 28.08
N GLY A 679 -25.60 13.94 27.10
CA GLY A 679 -24.67 14.92 26.56
C GLY A 679 -23.43 15.16 27.42
N GLN A 680 -23.28 14.49 28.57
CA GLN A 680 -22.07 14.58 29.39
C GLN A 680 -20.93 13.72 28.82
N GLU A 681 -19.69 14.08 29.16
CA GLU A 681 -18.52 13.31 28.75
C GLU A 681 -18.42 12.03 29.56
N GLU A 682 -18.34 10.91 28.87
CA GLU A 682 -18.04 9.60 29.43
C GLU A 682 -16.61 9.21 29.08
N PHE A 683 -15.86 8.73 30.08
CA PHE A 683 -14.51 8.20 29.87
C PHE A 683 -14.59 6.68 29.71
N LYS A 684 -14.06 6.20 28.58
CA LYS A 684 -14.02 4.78 28.27
C LYS A 684 -12.59 4.32 28.08
N LYS A 685 -12.36 3.05 28.36
CA LYS A 685 -11.10 2.40 28.01
C LYS A 685 -10.91 2.44 26.50
N ILE A 686 -9.69 2.66 26.03
CA ILE A 686 -9.37 2.54 24.61
C ILE A 686 -9.62 1.09 24.17
N TYR A 687 -10.20 0.93 23.02
CA TYR A 687 -10.45 -0.37 22.41
C TYR A 687 -9.95 -0.38 20.96
N PRO A 688 -9.43 -1.53 20.50
CA PRO A 688 -9.02 -1.66 19.11
C PRO A 688 -10.25 -1.79 18.20
N THR A 689 -10.11 -1.34 16.97
CA THR A 689 -11.04 -1.67 15.89
C THR A 689 -10.98 -3.17 15.56
N LYS A 690 -11.86 -3.66 14.71
CA LYS A 690 -11.80 -5.05 14.23
C LYS A 690 -10.49 -5.38 13.49
N SER A 691 -9.86 -4.39 12.88
CA SER A 691 -8.52 -4.53 12.28
C SER A 691 -7.39 -4.51 13.31
N GLY A 692 -7.70 -4.23 14.59
CA GLY A 692 -6.72 -4.08 15.66
C GLY A 692 -6.07 -2.70 15.73
N ASP A 693 -6.50 -1.75 14.91
CA ASP A 693 -6.03 -0.37 15.02
C ASP A 693 -6.69 0.32 16.22
N ILE A 694 -5.88 1.04 17.00
CA ILE A 694 -6.33 1.85 18.14
C ILE A 694 -6.37 3.33 17.82
N THR A 695 -5.71 3.76 16.74
CA THR A 695 -5.53 5.18 16.40
C THR A 695 -6.71 5.77 15.64
N SER A 696 -7.64 4.95 15.13
CA SER A 696 -8.86 5.39 14.44
C SER A 696 -9.66 6.42 15.24
N TYR A 697 -9.63 6.32 16.57
CA TYR A 697 -10.32 7.24 17.48
C TYR A 697 -9.38 8.22 18.18
N PHE A 698 -8.15 8.43 17.69
CA PHE A 698 -7.13 9.26 18.32
C PHE A 698 -7.63 10.68 18.66
N HIS A 699 -8.46 11.26 17.82
CA HIS A 699 -9.06 12.58 18.06
C HIS A 699 -9.94 12.66 19.32
N LYS A 700 -10.39 11.52 19.85
CA LYS A 700 -11.17 11.41 21.08
C LYS A 700 -10.32 11.02 22.29
N TRP A 701 -9.03 10.82 22.14
CA TRP A 701 -8.16 10.43 23.25
C TRP A 701 -7.86 11.63 24.15
N ARG A 702 -7.92 11.41 25.46
CA ARG A 702 -7.55 12.39 26.49
C ARG A 702 -6.71 11.72 27.56
N LYS A 703 -5.67 12.41 28.06
CA LYS A 703 -4.89 11.98 29.22
C LYS A 703 -5.47 12.59 30.48
N LEU A 704 -5.69 11.77 31.50
CA LEU A 704 -6.21 12.18 32.79
C LEU A 704 -5.08 12.27 33.84
N GLU A 705 -5.30 13.02 34.91
CA GLU A 705 -4.34 13.11 36.03
C GLU A 705 -4.25 11.79 36.78
N PHE A 706 -5.33 11.04 36.85
CA PHE A 706 -5.46 9.76 37.57
C PHE A 706 -6.02 8.69 36.64
N THR A 707 -5.74 7.44 36.99
CA THR A 707 -6.34 6.30 36.28
C THR A 707 -7.78 6.15 36.71
N PRO A 708 -8.78 6.22 35.83
CA PRO A 708 -10.18 6.01 36.18
C PRO A 708 -10.45 4.53 36.46
N ASP A 709 -11.37 4.27 37.39
CA ASP A 709 -11.90 2.93 37.59
C ASP A 709 -12.90 2.64 36.45
N PHE A 710 -12.48 1.81 35.52
CA PHE A 710 -13.36 1.28 34.49
C PHE A 710 -14.00 -0.02 35.01
N HIS A 711 -15.29 -0.03 35.15
CA HIS A 711 -16.07 -1.22 35.51
C HIS A 711 -16.37 -2.09 34.31
#